data_ccd4e4670b620759e03232a78ee260c3
#
_entry.id   ccd4e4670b620759e03232a78ee260c3
#
_cell.length_a   1.000
_cell.length_b   1.000
_cell.length_c   1.000
_cell.angle_alpha   90.00
_cell.angle_beta   90.00
_cell.angle_gamma   90.00
#
_symmetry.space_group_name_H-M   'P 1'
#
loop_
_entity.id
_entity.type
_entity.pdbx_description
1 polymer ?
#
loop_
_entity_poly.entity_id
_entity_poly.type
_entity_poly.pdbx_seq_one_letter_code
_entity_poly.pdbx_strand_id
1 'polypeptide(L)'
;MTDPKEHIKQLRTRQENTDPSLLKALAGAINRLEKAFPEQWHFLMEFLQNADDCQSSSFSLELTEDRIQIYNDGRPFDYDDIESLCNVGHSSKAHSEKGEEYIGYLGVGFKSVFLISDNPRVNSGGYQFKFDKEHWDDPSQIPWQITPLWMNNSIPQIPKQYSTAFDIPISDAITSETFDKLVQELSAEHISDTTVLFLKNLETVNIHDRINNVSKTIEKELLESNSEYEIIRITVEQDGEKKTNKWLVFDNIVSVPEQVKDDPMTQRWERDNLDTREVRVAFKLDDNGLLQKHEGTAHMGVFSFLPLKEVPSGLNFLVQADFLTAPGRETIHRDAPWNRWLAREVSQLIQDHVVPTFKHDEKWKQNFTKVLYPKEGGHSLFNEEIQQPLQEYLKNSPVILTTDGDFVKPSDCVTIQDSLDDLISASDFSELFPDKANIHSDCETVFQLKNEMSDGPSFSSSKGLSNSMEALLELKSSNENISFFKSLYQLFGEWADSTLAGTRIRREPVVLTEECELKQPKEVSCPANGVTIPEQLRGSISILHPDLRTSGILNTLTTLGVDEITQEDIEHKLQASNSLNLGRQWPKLDEQSKIDKTRECFELYLQQEIDATDLDAIEVLTKNGEWLSPSSAIFSHEYNPEHRIEQLHESGLVPGNPDFLSSEYLRSSDQVSQWRRFFEDLGVDSNLDKTTFVEQIAVETALRFEETQGREAKALPRHEEVEGYDLESEGRVIEVKGSDSSSPSVRLTTKQFSRLKSDRDNYYLYIVRNTLSRPRLVEIKGENVLDVDRSIQINFDEIQTISENEYEVI
;
A
#
# COMPACT_ATOMS: atom_id res chain seq x y z
N MET A 1 40.85 -42.72 -20.55
CA MET A 1 40.87 -41.38 -19.95
C MET A 1 42.29 -40.85 -20.06
N THR A 2 42.48 -39.66 -20.59
CA THR A 2 43.80 -39.01 -20.67
C THR A 2 44.24 -38.69 -19.24
N ASP A 3 45.55 -38.90 -18.95
CA ASP A 3 46.14 -38.54 -17.66
C ASP A 3 45.91 -37.03 -17.41
N PRO A 4 45.33 -36.59 -16.28
CA PRO A 4 45.05 -35.17 -15.96
C PRO A 4 46.27 -34.26 -16.17
N LYS A 5 47.47 -34.73 -15.83
CA LYS A 5 48.71 -33.96 -16.04
C LYS A 5 49.02 -33.77 -17.53
N GLU A 6 48.83 -34.83 -18.33
CA GLU A 6 49.08 -34.74 -19.77
C GLU A 6 48.02 -33.88 -20.46
N HIS A 7 46.77 -33.90 -19.97
CA HIS A 7 45.72 -33.01 -20.48
C HIS A 7 46.06 -31.52 -20.25
N ILE A 8 46.41 -31.13 -19.04
CA ILE A 8 46.87 -29.76 -18.74
C ILE A 8 48.05 -29.35 -19.63
N LYS A 9 49.00 -30.25 -19.83
CA LYS A 9 50.16 -30.00 -20.71
C LYS A 9 49.73 -29.80 -22.17
N GLN A 10 48.79 -30.58 -22.66
CA GLN A 10 48.25 -30.44 -24.02
C GLN A 10 47.50 -29.11 -24.20
N LEU A 11 46.67 -28.71 -23.24
CA LEU A 11 46.00 -27.39 -23.22
C LEU A 11 47.02 -26.26 -23.31
N ARG A 12 48.00 -26.27 -22.43
CA ARG A 12 49.08 -25.30 -22.43
C ARG A 12 49.81 -25.26 -23.76
N THR A 13 50.24 -26.43 -24.27
CA THR A 13 50.98 -26.53 -25.55
C THR A 13 50.14 -26.03 -26.73
N ARG A 14 48.82 -26.29 -26.74
CA ARG A 14 47.90 -25.79 -27.77
C ARG A 14 47.86 -24.26 -27.78
N GLN A 15 47.81 -23.65 -26.62
CA GLN A 15 47.80 -22.20 -26.49
C GLN A 15 49.16 -21.58 -26.83
N GLU A 16 50.28 -22.14 -26.34
CA GLU A 16 51.64 -21.65 -26.65
C GLU A 16 52.00 -21.75 -28.15
N ASN A 17 51.40 -22.68 -28.87
CA ASN A 17 51.59 -22.85 -30.30
C ASN A 17 50.63 -22.02 -31.18
N THR A 18 49.76 -21.22 -30.58
CA THR A 18 48.85 -20.31 -31.30
C THR A 18 49.62 -19.09 -31.81
N ASP A 19 49.18 -18.52 -32.94
CA ASP A 19 49.77 -17.28 -33.48
C ASP A 19 49.88 -16.17 -32.45
N PRO A 20 51.07 -15.57 -32.23
CA PRO A 20 51.28 -14.54 -31.23
C PRO A 20 50.34 -13.33 -31.33
N SER A 21 49.92 -12.99 -32.56
CA SER A 21 48.97 -11.88 -32.77
C SER A 21 47.57 -12.22 -32.27
N LEU A 22 47.13 -13.44 -32.40
CA LEU A 22 45.87 -13.96 -31.89
C LEU A 22 45.92 -14.08 -30.36
N LEU A 23 47.04 -14.57 -29.81
CA LEU A 23 47.21 -14.61 -28.33
C LEU A 23 47.11 -13.21 -27.71
N LYS A 24 47.78 -12.24 -28.29
CA LYS A 24 47.71 -10.84 -27.82
C LYS A 24 46.29 -10.27 -27.94
N ALA A 25 45.61 -10.54 -29.05
CA ALA A 25 44.25 -10.11 -29.23
C ALA A 25 43.31 -10.73 -28.17
N LEU A 26 43.48 -12.02 -27.91
CA LEU A 26 42.73 -12.77 -26.89
C LEU A 26 43.02 -12.26 -25.47
N ALA A 27 44.30 -12.06 -25.11
CA ALA A 27 44.69 -11.44 -23.85
C ALA A 27 44.05 -10.04 -23.66
N GLY A 28 44.09 -9.25 -24.72
CA GLY A 28 43.42 -7.93 -24.71
C GLY A 28 41.90 -8.00 -24.61
N ALA A 29 41.27 -9.04 -25.12
CA ALA A 29 39.82 -9.26 -24.97
C ALA A 29 39.45 -9.67 -23.53
N ILE A 30 40.22 -10.62 -22.94
CA ILE A 30 40.03 -11.06 -21.54
C ILE A 30 40.20 -9.87 -20.59
N ASN A 31 41.26 -9.08 -20.72
CA ASN A 31 41.49 -7.90 -19.91
C ASN A 31 40.34 -6.82 -20.03
N ARG A 32 39.63 -6.79 -21.14
CA ARG A 32 38.44 -5.94 -21.30
C ARG A 32 37.21 -6.53 -20.65
N LEU A 33 37.02 -7.83 -20.70
CA LEU A 33 35.96 -8.55 -20.01
C LEU A 33 36.11 -8.38 -18.48
N GLU A 34 37.32 -8.53 -17.94
CA GLU A 34 37.61 -8.31 -16.52
C GLU A 34 37.15 -6.91 -16.07
N LYS A 35 37.42 -5.88 -16.87
CA LYS A 35 37.01 -4.50 -16.58
C LYS A 35 35.50 -4.25 -16.72
N ALA A 36 34.76 -5.15 -17.36
CA ALA A 36 33.30 -5.06 -17.48
C ALA A 36 32.55 -5.59 -16.24
N PHE A 37 33.26 -6.19 -15.29
CA PHE A 37 32.70 -6.61 -14.00
C PHE A 37 33.06 -5.58 -12.92
N PRO A 38 32.18 -4.60 -12.63
CA PRO A 38 32.51 -3.47 -11.75
C PRO A 38 32.64 -3.88 -10.28
N GLU A 39 32.01 -5.00 -9.88
CA GLU A 39 31.93 -5.43 -8.48
C GLU A 39 32.55 -6.82 -8.26
N GLN A 40 33.29 -6.96 -7.15
CA GLN A 40 34.15 -8.11 -6.91
C GLN A 40 33.43 -9.32 -6.29
N TRP A 41 32.26 -9.14 -5.69
CA TRP A 41 31.50 -10.22 -5.03
C TRP A 41 30.85 -11.21 -6.00
N HIS A 42 30.74 -10.85 -7.27
CA HIS A 42 30.11 -11.70 -8.30
C HIS A 42 30.80 -13.07 -8.41
N PHE A 43 32.09 -13.16 -8.13
CA PHE A 43 32.80 -14.44 -8.20
C PHE A 43 32.26 -15.44 -7.15
N LEU A 44 31.91 -15.01 -5.93
CA LEU A 44 31.33 -15.91 -4.94
C LEU A 44 29.99 -16.48 -5.42
N MET A 45 29.16 -15.67 -6.03
CA MET A 45 27.87 -16.13 -6.57
C MET A 45 28.08 -17.16 -7.69
N GLU A 46 29.07 -16.97 -8.53
CA GLU A 46 29.44 -17.93 -9.56
C GLU A 46 29.99 -19.24 -8.95
N PHE A 47 30.79 -19.19 -7.88
CA PHE A 47 31.25 -20.39 -7.19
C PHE A 47 30.11 -21.17 -6.53
N LEU A 48 29.18 -20.50 -5.89
CA LEU A 48 27.97 -21.12 -5.32
C LEU A 48 27.14 -21.80 -6.41
N GLN A 49 26.96 -21.13 -7.53
CA GLN A 49 26.21 -21.60 -8.67
C GLN A 49 26.90 -22.81 -9.33
N ASN A 50 28.23 -22.75 -9.52
CA ASN A 50 28.99 -23.86 -10.06
C ASN A 50 29.01 -25.06 -9.12
N ALA A 51 29.03 -24.83 -7.80
CA ALA A 51 28.93 -25.91 -6.82
C ALA A 51 27.55 -26.59 -6.89
N ASP A 52 26.47 -25.81 -6.97
CA ASP A 52 25.13 -26.36 -7.12
C ASP A 52 24.97 -27.15 -8.42
N ASP A 53 25.46 -26.63 -9.56
CA ASP A 53 25.48 -27.32 -10.86
C ASP A 53 26.31 -28.64 -10.84
N CYS A 54 27.34 -28.70 -10.01
CA CYS A 54 28.10 -29.90 -9.79
C CYS A 54 27.50 -30.87 -8.76
N GLN A 55 26.23 -30.65 -8.39
CA GLN A 55 25.50 -31.45 -7.40
C GLN A 55 26.16 -31.46 -6.03
N SER A 56 26.75 -30.36 -5.64
CA SER A 56 27.32 -30.17 -4.30
C SER A 56 26.24 -30.02 -3.25
N SER A 57 26.35 -30.70 -2.13
CA SER A 57 25.51 -30.51 -0.96
C SER A 57 26.11 -29.50 0.01
N SER A 58 27.44 -29.33 -0.01
CA SER A 58 28.16 -28.47 0.92
C SER A 58 29.18 -27.58 0.23
N PHE A 59 29.16 -26.32 0.61
CA PHE A 59 30.10 -25.28 0.14
C PHE A 59 30.78 -24.64 1.34
N SER A 60 32.08 -24.34 1.25
CA SER A 60 32.77 -23.58 2.27
C SER A 60 33.67 -22.52 1.67
N LEU A 61 33.63 -21.33 2.27
CA LEU A 61 34.52 -20.22 1.97
C LEU A 61 35.30 -19.87 3.23
N GLU A 62 36.60 -19.73 3.11
CA GLU A 62 37.50 -19.22 4.14
C GLU A 62 38.26 -17.97 3.62
N LEU A 63 38.04 -16.84 4.29
CA LEU A 63 38.68 -15.55 3.97
C LEU A 63 39.76 -15.23 4.98
N THR A 64 40.95 -14.95 4.50
CA THR A 64 42.10 -14.48 5.28
C THR A 64 42.65 -13.20 4.65
N GLU A 65 43.62 -12.53 5.31
CA GLU A 65 44.28 -11.32 4.77
C GLU A 65 45.01 -11.56 3.45
N ASP A 66 45.51 -12.79 3.22
CA ASP A 66 46.40 -13.14 2.08
C ASP A 66 45.74 -14.03 1.02
N ARG A 67 44.56 -14.64 1.31
CA ARG A 67 43.90 -15.54 0.38
C ARG A 67 42.43 -15.80 0.67
N ILE A 68 41.74 -16.31 -0.34
CA ILE A 68 40.42 -16.89 -0.23
C ILE A 68 40.53 -18.38 -0.59
N GLN A 69 39.96 -19.25 0.26
CA GLN A 69 39.88 -20.68 0.00
C GLN A 69 38.43 -21.11 -0.13
N ILE A 70 38.11 -21.84 -1.19
CA ILE A 70 36.76 -22.33 -1.48
C ILE A 70 36.80 -23.83 -1.65
N TYR A 71 35.85 -24.51 -1.03
CA TYR A 71 35.69 -25.95 -1.07
C TYR A 71 34.24 -26.31 -1.40
N ASN A 72 34.07 -27.41 -2.16
CA ASN A 72 32.77 -28.03 -2.36
C ASN A 72 32.89 -29.56 -2.46
N ASP A 73 31.80 -30.27 -2.18
CA ASP A 73 31.75 -31.75 -2.18
C ASP A 73 31.08 -32.35 -3.43
N GLY A 74 30.77 -31.50 -4.42
CA GLY A 74 30.12 -31.92 -5.65
C GLY A 74 30.98 -32.86 -6.54
N ARG A 75 30.48 -33.19 -7.71
CA ARG A 75 31.18 -33.94 -8.73
C ARG A 75 32.56 -33.29 -9.01
N PRO A 76 33.66 -34.04 -8.82
CA PRO A 76 34.99 -33.54 -9.17
C PRO A 76 35.06 -33.16 -10.66
N PHE A 77 35.96 -32.25 -11.00
CA PHE A 77 36.16 -31.82 -12.39
C PHE A 77 36.62 -32.98 -13.27
N ASP A 78 36.02 -33.04 -14.44
CA ASP A 78 36.41 -33.96 -15.52
C ASP A 78 37.12 -33.21 -16.66
N TYR A 79 37.30 -33.89 -17.80
CA TYR A 79 37.96 -33.34 -18.97
C TYR A 79 37.24 -32.10 -19.54
N ASP A 80 35.93 -32.16 -19.66
CA ASP A 80 35.15 -31.12 -20.30
C ASP A 80 35.05 -29.88 -19.41
N ASP A 81 35.00 -30.05 -18.07
CA ASP A 81 35.06 -28.96 -17.12
C ASP A 81 36.35 -28.14 -17.24
N ILE A 82 37.49 -28.84 -17.41
CA ILE A 82 38.79 -28.18 -17.54
C ILE A 82 38.91 -27.46 -18.90
N GLU A 83 38.42 -28.07 -19.98
CA GLU A 83 38.35 -27.40 -21.29
C GLU A 83 37.51 -26.09 -21.21
N SER A 84 36.37 -26.17 -20.57
CA SER A 84 35.49 -24.99 -20.34
C SER A 84 36.18 -23.91 -19.48
N LEU A 85 36.82 -24.30 -18.39
CA LEU A 85 37.49 -23.37 -17.51
C LEU A 85 38.66 -22.65 -18.21
N CYS A 86 39.33 -23.33 -19.16
CA CYS A 86 40.47 -22.83 -19.92
C CYS A 86 40.08 -22.16 -21.26
N ASN A 87 38.82 -21.99 -21.54
CA ASN A 87 38.31 -21.28 -22.72
C ASN A 87 37.63 -19.93 -22.37
N VAL A 88 37.36 -19.12 -23.39
CA VAL A 88 36.58 -17.86 -23.27
C VAL A 88 35.33 -18.03 -24.09
N GLY A 89 34.16 -17.92 -23.44
CA GLY A 89 32.86 -17.95 -24.13
C GLY A 89 32.35 -19.34 -24.54
N HIS A 90 33.00 -20.43 -24.11
CA HIS A 90 32.46 -21.78 -24.23
C HIS A 90 32.09 -22.30 -22.85
N SER A 91 30.80 -22.53 -22.61
CA SER A 91 30.32 -23.32 -21.49
C SER A 91 30.03 -24.72 -21.98
N SER A 92 30.61 -25.76 -21.35
CA SER A 92 30.23 -27.16 -21.60
C SER A 92 28.72 -27.40 -21.34
N LYS A 93 28.10 -26.49 -20.62
CA LYS A 93 26.72 -26.53 -20.17
C LYS A 93 25.73 -26.06 -21.27
N ALA A 94 26.18 -25.29 -22.26
CA ALA A 94 25.32 -24.74 -23.34
C ALA A 94 24.87 -25.81 -24.35
N HIS A 95 25.49 -27.00 -24.35
CA HIS A 95 25.30 -28.07 -25.35
C HIS A 95 24.79 -29.38 -24.76
N SER A 96 24.27 -29.41 -23.52
CA SER A 96 23.75 -30.68 -22.98
C SER A 96 22.41 -31.02 -23.65
N GLU A 97 22.39 -32.10 -24.46
CA GLU A 97 21.18 -32.62 -25.16
C GLU A 97 20.08 -33.15 -24.22
N LYS A 98 20.22 -33.03 -22.92
CA LYS A 98 19.35 -33.69 -21.92
C LYS A 98 18.47 -32.81 -21.09
N GLY A 99 18.26 -31.55 -21.43
CA GLY A 99 17.31 -30.68 -20.68
C GLY A 99 17.67 -30.48 -19.19
N GLU A 100 18.90 -30.78 -18.79
CA GLU A 100 19.41 -30.47 -17.47
C GLU A 100 19.59 -28.97 -17.35
N GLU A 101 18.89 -28.37 -16.41
CA GLU A 101 18.95 -26.94 -16.13
C GLU A 101 20.24 -26.61 -15.38
N TYR A 102 21.24 -26.15 -16.10
CA TYR A 102 22.43 -25.55 -15.50
C TYR A 102 22.19 -24.06 -15.22
N ILE A 103 22.68 -23.63 -14.06
CA ILE A 103 22.51 -22.23 -13.60
C ILE A 103 23.57 -21.30 -14.25
N GLY A 104 24.80 -21.79 -14.47
CA GLY A 104 25.95 -21.05 -15.03
C GLY A 104 26.00 -21.06 -16.55
N TYR A 105 25.78 -19.88 -17.19
CA TYR A 105 25.57 -19.81 -18.63
C TYR A 105 26.69 -19.13 -19.43
N LEU A 106 27.41 -18.18 -18.84
CA LEU A 106 28.32 -17.31 -19.62
C LEU A 106 29.77 -17.78 -19.71
N GLY A 107 30.19 -18.81 -19.00
CA GLY A 107 31.57 -19.30 -19.00
C GLY A 107 32.65 -18.26 -18.61
N VAL A 108 32.25 -17.13 -18.06
CA VAL A 108 33.12 -16.01 -17.70
C VAL A 108 33.22 -15.82 -16.20
N GLY A 109 32.35 -16.46 -15.39
CA GLY A 109 32.27 -16.23 -13.94
C GLY A 109 33.58 -16.50 -13.21
N PHE A 110 34.26 -17.66 -13.49
CA PHE A 110 35.56 -17.93 -12.89
C PHE A 110 36.61 -16.87 -13.26
N LYS A 111 36.48 -16.19 -14.42
CA LYS A 111 37.43 -15.16 -14.84
C LYS A 111 37.44 -13.91 -13.94
N SER A 112 36.37 -13.66 -13.18
CA SER A 112 36.36 -12.60 -12.19
C SER A 112 37.37 -12.78 -11.05
N VAL A 113 37.84 -14.02 -10.79
CA VAL A 113 38.90 -14.30 -9.82
C VAL A 113 40.21 -13.58 -10.18
N PHE A 114 40.46 -13.33 -11.46
CA PHE A 114 41.69 -12.66 -11.90
C PHE A 114 41.72 -11.16 -11.61
N LEU A 115 40.58 -10.57 -11.18
CA LEU A 115 40.54 -9.23 -10.65
C LEU A 115 41.21 -9.10 -9.29
N ILE A 116 41.26 -10.21 -8.53
CA ILE A 116 41.76 -10.23 -7.15
C ILE A 116 43.01 -11.11 -6.97
N SER A 117 43.34 -12.00 -7.95
CA SER A 117 44.45 -12.94 -7.83
C SER A 117 45.25 -13.03 -9.12
N ASP A 118 46.58 -12.97 -8.97
CA ASP A 118 47.53 -13.24 -10.05
C ASP A 118 47.96 -14.70 -10.11
N ASN A 119 47.54 -15.53 -9.13
CA ASN A 119 47.95 -16.93 -9.05
C ASN A 119 46.89 -17.86 -8.44
N PRO A 120 45.64 -17.92 -8.98
CA PRO A 120 44.65 -18.85 -8.48
C PRO A 120 45.02 -20.31 -8.78
N ARG A 121 44.75 -21.21 -7.82
CA ARG A 121 45.08 -22.61 -7.82
C ARG A 121 43.86 -23.51 -7.67
N VAL A 122 43.87 -24.65 -8.34
CA VAL A 122 42.73 -25.59 -8.37
C VAL A 122 43.23 -26.99 -8.09
N ASN A 123 42.51 -27.69 -7.22
CA ASN A 123 42.68 -29.14 -7.01
C ASN A 123 41.32 -29.83 -7.05
N SER A 124 41.05 -30.66 -8.05
CA SER A 124 39.82 -31.40 -8.24
C SER A 124 39.95 -32.55 -9.17
N GLY A 125 39.39 -33.72 -8.85
CA GLY A 125 39.33 -34.88 -9.77
C GLY A 125 40.68 -35.42 -10.27
N GLY A 126 41.73 -35.19 -9.51
CA GLY A 126 43.11 -35.52 -9.92
C GLY A 126 43.80 -34.43 -10.73
N TYR A 127 43.10 -33.38 -11.13
CA TYR A 127 43.63 -32.16 -11.71
C TYR A 127 44.22 -31.26 -10.63
N GLN A 128 45.48 -30.85 -10.78
CA GLN A 128 46.24 -30.04 -9.85
C GLN A 128 46.97 -28.96 -10.64
N PHE A 129 46.34 -27.79 -10.82
CA PHE A 129 46.89 -26.77 -11.70
C PHE A 129 46.62 -25.36 -11.14
N LYS A 130 47.35 -24.42 -11.72
CA LYS A 130 47.20 -22.98 -11.42
C LYS A 130 47.21 -22.17 -12.69
N PHE A 131 46.72 -20.97 -12.59
CA PHE A 131 47.02 -19.91 -13.51
C PHE A 131 48.02 -18.97 -12.84
N ASP A 132 49.05 -18.54 -13.54
CA ASP A 132 50.14 -17.80 -12.90
C ASP A 132 50.66 -16.72 -13.84
N LYS A 133 50.38 -15.48 -13.46
CA LYS A 133 50.76 -14.29 -14.22
C LYS A 133 52.29 -14.09 -14.23
N GLU A 134 52.94 -14.34 -13.12
CA GLU A 134 54.40 -14.18 -12.96
C GLU A 134 55.21 -15.23 -13.68
N HIS A 135 54.59 -16.33 -14.11
CA HIS A 135 55.24 -17.35 -14.90
C HIS A 135 55.71 -16.83 -16.26
N TRP A 136 55.14 -15.78 -16.79
CA TRP A 136 55.34 -15.30 -18.14
C TRP A 136 56.21 -14.03 -18.17
N ASP A 137 57.20 -13.94 -19.07
CA ASP A 137 58.03 -12.77 -19.21
C ASP A 137 57.22 -11.49 -19.54
N ASP A 138 56.17 -11.61 -20.35
CA ASP A 138 55.22 -10.54 -20.67
C ASP A 138 53.78 -11.07 -20.64
N PRO A 139 53.09 -10.95 -19.49
CA PRO A 139 51.71 -11.39 -19.33
C PRO A 139 50.70 -10.69 -20.25
N SER A 140 51.04 -9.54 -20.83
CA SER A 140 50.17 -8.81 -21.73
C SER A 140 50.06 -9.43 -23.12
N GLN A 141 50.98 -10.32 -23.48
CA GLN A 141 51.04 -11.00 -24.76
C GLN A 141 50.43 -12.41 -24.73
N ILE A 142 50.20 -12.94 -23.56
CA ILE A 142 49.72 -14.30 -23.34
C ILE A 142 48.39 -14.26 -22.57
N PRO A 143 47.35 -14.95 -22.98
CA PRO A 143 46.11 -15.07 -22.22
C PRO A 143 46.32 -16.00 -21.02
N TRP A 144 47.12 -15.60 -20.06
CA TRP A 144 47.55 -16.41 -18.91
C TRP A 144 46.35 -16.87 -18.06
N GLN A 145 45.23 -16.11 -18.06
CA GLN A 145 43.99 -16.43 -17.37
C GLN A 145 43.29 -17.69 -17.92
N ILE A 146 43.71 -18.21 -19.05
CA ILE A 146 43.16 -19.44 -19.63
C ILE A 146 44.28 -20.47 -19.93
N THR A 147 45.53 -20.16 -19.59
CA THR A 147 46.68 -21.02 -19.83
C THR A 147 47.09 -21.73 -18.54
N PRO A 148 46.67 -23.00 -18.34
CA PRO A 148 46.85 -23.67 -17.08
C PRO A 148 48.28 -24.21 -16.94
N LEU A 149 48.84 -24.20 -15.72
CA LEU A 149 50.13 -24.73 -15.36
C LEU A 149 49.96 -25.84 -14.34
N TRP A 150 50.50 -27.03 -14.62
CA TRP A 150 50.48 -28.14 -13.68
C TRP A 150 51.30 -27.84 -12.41
N MET A 151 50.77 -28.16 -11.24
CA MET A 151 51.41 -27.98 -9.95
C MET A 151 52.09 -29.28 -9.52
N ASN A 152 53.32 -29.19 -9.10
CA ASN A 152 54.04 -30.30 -8.43
C ASN A 152 54.19 -30.07 -6.92
N ASN A 153 54.08 -28.77 -6.51
CA ASN A 153 54.23 -28.31 -5.12
C ASN A 153 53.12 -27.33 -4.81
N SER A 154 52.90 -27.03 -3.53
CA SER A 154 51.91 -26.06 -3.05
C SER A 154 50.48 -26.36 -3.55
N ILE A 155 50.12 -27.64 -3.62
CA ILE A 155 48.81 -28.09 -4.05
C ILE A 155 47.79 -27.76 -2.95
N PRO A 156 46.66 -27.08 -3.25
CA PRO A 156 45.61 -26.86 -2.26
C PRO A 156 45.16 -28.19 -1.62
N GLN A 157 45.12 -28.23 -0.29
CA GLN A 157 44.63 -29.40 0.41
C GLN A 157 43.12 -29.47 0.33
N ILE A 158 42.57 -30.62 -0.03
CA ILE A 158 41.12 -30.86 0.00
C ILE A 158 40.79 -31.50 1.35
N PRO A 159 40.02 -30.83 2.24
CA PRO A 159 39.50 -31.45 3.46
C PRO A 159 38.69 -32.71 3.11
N LYS A 160 38.68 -33.71 3.98
CA LYS A 160 38.10 -35.03 3.69
C LYS A 160 36.62 -35.01 3.22
N GLN A 161 35.87 -34.03 3.65
CA GLN A 161 34.45 -33.87 3.32
C GLN A 161 34.22 -33.20 1.96
N TYR A 162 35.24 -32.70 1.29
CA TYR A 162 35.14 -32.02 0.01
C TYR A 162 35.84 -32.79 -1.14
N SER A 163 35.49 -32.47 -2.36
CA SER A 163 36.05 -33.08 -3.59
C SER A 163 36.86 -32.09 -4.42
N THR A 164 36.61 -30.78 -4.22
CA THR A 164 37.24 -29.69 -4.96
C THR A 164 37.73 -28.61 -4.01
N ALA A 165 38.89 -28.05 -4.29
CA ALA A 165 39.50 -26.94 -3.59
C ALA A 165 40.01 -25.89 -4.59
N PHE A 166 39.64 -24.63 -4.33
CA PHE A 166 40.24 -23.45 -4.92
C PHE A 166 41.05 -22.73 -3.85
N ASP A 167 42.28 -22.32 -4.19
CA ASP A 167 43.09 -21.41 -3.35
C ASP A 167 43.46 -20.21 -4.19
N ILE A 168 42.96 -19.06 -3.74
CA ILE A 168 42.98 -17.81 -4.46
C ILE A 168 43.81 -16.81 -3.64
N PRO A 169 45.14 -16.76 -3.82
CA PRO A 169 46.00 -15.78 -3.17
C PRO A 169 45.59 -14.38 -3.61
N ILE A 170 45.42 -13.45 -2.68
CA ILE A 170 45.08 -12.05 -2.95
C ILE A 170 46.33 -11.35 -3.50
N SER A 171 46.21 -10.68 -4.65
CA SER A 171 47.32 -10.02 -5.30
C SER A 171 47.78 -8.77 -4.51
N ASP A 172 49.11 -8.62 -4.34
CA ASP A 172 49.70 -7.41 -3.74
C ASP A 172 49.43 -6.12 -4.52
N ALA A 173 48.94 -6.24 -5.77
CA ALA A 173 48.57 -5.11 -6.61
C ALA A 173 47.19 -4.53 -6.30
N ILE A 174 46.39 -5.17 -5.45
CA ILE A 174 45.07 -4.70 -5.05
C ILE A 174 45.22 -3.47 -4.15
N THR A 175 44.40 -2.42 -4.43
CA THR A 175 44.38 -1.25 -3.54
C THR A 175 43.69 -1.59 -2.22
N SER A 176 44.01 -0.86 -1.15
CA SER A 176 43.36 -1.01 0.15
C SER A 176 41.84 -0.83 0.03
N GLU A 177 41.36 0.12 -0.77
CA GLU A 177 39.93 0.35 -1.01
C GLU A 177 39.26 -0.87 -1.67
N THR A 178 39.92 -1.48 -2.64
CA THR A 178 39.44 -2.67 -3.32
C THR A 178 39.42 -3.89 -2.39
N PHE A 179 40.44 -4.02 -1.53
CA PHE A 179 40.51 -5.06 -0.52
C PHE A 179 39.40 -4.91 0.53
N ASP A 180 39.19 -3.70 1.05
CA ASP A 180 38.14 -3.42 2.03
C ASP A 180 36.75 -3.73 1.46
N LYS A 181 36.47 -3.37 0.21
CA LYS A 181 35.23 -3.74 -0.49
C LYS A 181 35.09 -5.26 -0.62
N LEU A 182 36.14 -5.97 -1.01
CA LEU A 182 36.14 -7.42 -1.13
C LEU A 182 35.82 -8.09 0.21
N VAL A 183 36.49 -7.66 1.29
CA VAL A 183 36.24 -8.15 2.66
C VAL A 183 34.80 -7.88 3.08
N GLN A 184 34.31 -6.68 2.84
CA GLN A 184 32.91 -6.31 3.14
C GLN A 184 31.94 -7.21 2.41
N GLU A 185 32.13 -7.45 1.13
CA GLU A 185 31.20 -8.22 0.28
C GLU A 185 31.22 -9.73 0.58
N LEU A 186 32.37 -10.26 0.98
CA LEU A 186 32.51 -11.67 1.37
C LEU A 186 32.25 -11.91 2.86
N SER A 187 32.01 -10.85 3.62
CA SER A 187 31.73 -10.98 5.05
C SER A 187 30.45 -11.78 5.31
N ALA A 188 30.44 -12.46 6.43
CA ALA A 188 29.29 -13.27 6.87
C ALA A 188 27.99 -12.42 6.96
N GLU A 189 28.09 -11.12 7.22
CA GLU A 189 26.95 -10.21 7.34
C GLU A 189 26.29 -9.88 6.00
N HIS A 190 27.08 -9.83 4.91
CA HIS A 190 26.57 -9.45 3.58
C HIS A 190 26.01 -10.62 2.76
N ILE A 191 26.30 -11.86 3.15
CA ILE A 191 25.74 -13.04 2.48
C ILE A 191 24.35 -13.30 3.05
N SER A 192 23.35 -13.18 2.19
CA SER A 192 21.94 -13.34 2.57
C SER A 192 21.65 -14.71 3.17
N ASP A 193 20.84 -14.74 4.22
CA ASP A 193 20.34 -15.98 4.82
C ASP A 193 19.53 -16.82 3.82
N THR A 194 18.96 -16.19 2.80
CA THR A 194 18.15 -16.84 1.77
C THR A 194 18.95 -17.29 0.53
N THR A 195 20.28 -17.12 0.53
CA THR A 195 21.14 -17.44 -0.64
C THR A 195 20.93 -18.85 -1.16
N VAL A 196 20.73 -19.83 -0.26
CA VAL A 196 20.58 -21.26 -0.64
C VAL A 196 19.13 -21.67 -0.94
N LEU A 197 18.15 -20.79 -0.71
CA LEU A 197 16.73 -21.15 -0.74
C LEU A 197 16.30 -21.77 -2.07
N PHE A 198 16.74 -21.19 -3.19
CA PHE A 198 16.37 -21.62 -4.54
C PHE A 198 17.44 -22.44 -5.26
N LEU A 199 18.58 -22.71 -4.62
CA LEU A 199 19.57 -23.64 -5.13
C LEU A 199 19.03 -25.07 -5.03
N LYS A 200 19.36 -25.92 -6.03
CA LYS A 200 18.76 -27.25 -6.15
C LYS A 200 19.46 -28.27 -5.22
N ASN A 201 20.78 -28.25 -5.19
CA ASN A 201 21.60 -29.25 -4.57
C ASN A 201 22.29 -28.76 -3.28
N LEU A 202 22.69 -27.50 -3.23
CA LEU A 202 23.36 -26.93 -2.06
C LEU A 202 22.44 -26.87 -0.85
N GLU A 203 22.80 -27.57 0.19
CA GLU A 203 22.11 -27.63 1.48
C GLU A 203 22.86 -26.85 2.56
N THR A 204 24.19 -26.79 2.49
CA THR A 204 25.02 -26.16 3.51
C THR A 204 26.03 -25.18 2.91
N VAL A 205 26.07 -23.96 3.41
CA VAL A 205 27.09 -22.96 3.10
C VAL A 205 27.78 -22.52 4.38
N ASN A 206 29.10 -22.73 4.44
CA ASN A 206 29.97 -22.33 5.55
C ASN A 206 30.84 -21.15 5.13
N ILE A 207 30.86 -20.11 5.92
CA ILE A 207 31.66 -18.91 5.72
C ILE A 207 32.52 -18.68 6.93
N HIS A 208 33.82 -18.65 6.74
CA HIS A 208 34.80 -18.42 7.79
C HIS A 208 35.60 -17.17 7.46
N ASP A 209 35.14 -16.04 7.98
CA ASP A 209 35.84 -14.75 7.88
C ASP A 209 36.86 -14.66 9.02
N ARG A 210 38.15 -14.98 8.71
CA ARG A 210 39.23 -14.93 9.67
C ARG A 210 39.74 -13.52 9.95
N ILE A 211 39.43 -12.57 9.07
CA ILE A 211 39.80 -11.16 9.23
C ILE A 211 38.96 -10.53 10.35
N ASN A 212 37.65 -10.70 10.27
CA ASN A 212 36.72 -10.21 11.26
C ASN A 212 36.42 -11.19 12.40
N ASN A 213 37.00 -12.39 12.35
CA ASN A 213 36.79 -13.51 13.29
C ASN A 213 35.30 -13.86 13.43
N VAL A 214 34.56 -13.92 12.32
CA VAL A 214 33.16 -14.28 12.22
C VAL A 214 33.01 -15.61 11.47
N SER A 215 32.14 -16.47 11.96
CA SER A 215 31.77 -17.70 11.25
C SER A 215 30.24 -17.76 11.11
N LYS A 216 29.79 -18.06 9.89
CA LYS A 216 28.36 -18.20 9.56
C LYS A 216 28.14 -19.53 8.83
N THR A 217 27.19 -20.29 9.29
CA THR A 217 26.70 -21.50 8.61
C THR A 217 25.25 -21.29 8.23
N ILE A 218 24.92 -21.52 6.97
CA ILE A 218 23.57 -21.50 6.43
C ILE A 218 23.21 -22.93 6.03
N GLU A 219 22.16 -23.49 6.64
CA GLU A 219 21.66 -24.82 6.37
C GLU A 219 20.25 -24.76 5.82
N LYS A 220 20.01 -25.48 4.71
CA LYS A 220 18.70 -25.68 4.09
C LYS A 220 18.23 -27.10 4.38
N GLU A 221 17.00 -27.23 4.84
CA GLU A 221 16.35 -28.51 5.10
C GLU A 221 14.94 -28.51 4.51
N LEU A 222 14.62 -29.51 3.71
CA LEU A 222 13.28 -29.78 3.22
C LEU A 222 12.46 -30.44 4.34
N LEU A 223 11.46 -29.75 4.87
CA LEU A 223 10.58 -30.26 5.94
C LEU A 223 9.39 -31.04 5.40
N GLU A 224 8.80 -30.53 4.32
CA GLU A 224 7.61 -31.08 3.70
C GLU A 224 7.67 -30.86 2.20
N SER A 225 7.24 -31.81 1.42
CA SER A 225 7.06 -31.68 -0.03
C SER A 225 5.84 -32.49 -0.45
N ASN A 226 4.95 -31.85 -1.21
CA ASN A 226 3.79 -32.48 -1.80
C ASN A 226 3.62 -31.99 -3.25
N SER A 227 2.46 -32.27 -3.89
CA SER A 227 2.23 -31.89 -5.29
C SER A 227 1.94 -30.39 -5.49
N GLU A 228 1.76 -29.61 -4.43
CA GLU A 228 1.35 -28.21 -4.51
C GLU A 228 2.41 -27.26 -4.01
N TYR A 229 3.16 -27.67 -2.97
CA TYR A 229 4.19 -26.82 -2.36
C TYR A 229 5.27 -27.59 -1.62
N GLU A 230 6.33 -26.91 -1.28
CA GLU A 230 7.41 -27.36 -0.39
C GLU A 230 7.49 -26.43 0.84
N ILE A 231 7.82 -27.00 2.00
CA ILE A 231 8.20 -26.23 3.18
C ILE A 231 9.69 -26.44 3.44
N ILE A 232 10.45 -25.35 3.32
CA ILE A 232 11.89 -25.34 3.49
C ILE A 232 12.24 -24.57 4.77
N ARG A 233 13.11 -25.15 5.58
CA ARG A 233 13.71 -24.50 6.74
C ARG A 233 15.11 -24.02 6.38
N ILE A 234 15.38 -22.74 6.62
CA ILE A 234 16.72 -22.18 6.58
C ILE A 234 17.16 -21.90 8.01
N THR A 235 18.24 -22.54 8.43
CA THR A 235 18.87 -22.31 9.72
C THR A 235 20.18 -21.58 9.50
N VAL A 236 20.36 -20.48 10.19
CA VAL A 236 21.60 -19.69 10.18
C VAL A 236 22.19 -19.74 11.59
N GLU A 237 23.43 -20.21 11.64
CA GLU A 237 24.23 -20.14 12.87
C GLU A 237 25.39 -19.18 12.63
N GLN A 238 25.46 -18.13 13.43
CA GLN A 238 26.53 -17.13 13.36
C GLN A 238 27.04 -16.86 14.78
N ASP A 239 28.33 -17.05 15.00
CA ASP A 239 29.02 -16.81 16.27
C ASP A 239 28.34 -17.49 17.49
N GLY A 240 27.70 -18.63 17.25
CA GLY A 240 27.00 -19.41 18.26
C GLY A 240 25.54 -19.02 18.47
N GLU A 241 25.05 -17.97 17.81
CA GLU A 241 23.63 -17.65 17.76
C GLU A 241 22.96 -18.38 16.61
N LYS A 242 21.79 -18.98 16.89
CA LYS A 242 21.04 -19.77 15.90
C LYS A 242 19.70 -19.11 15.61
N LYS A 243 19.46 -18.81 14.35
CA LYS A 243 18.22 -18.26 13.81
C LYS A 243 17.63 -19.21 12.79
N THR A 244 16.32 -19.41 12.84
CA THR A 244 15.62 -20.31 11.92
C THR A 244 14.48 -19.57 11.24
N ASN A 245 14.35 -19.71 9.93
CA ASN A 245 13.25 -19.20 9.13
C ASN A 245 12.64 -20.34 8.33
N LYS A 246 11.31 -20.37 8.23
CA LYS A 246 10.57 -21.30 7.38
C LYS A 246 10.02 -20.60 6.15
N TRP A 247 10.07 -21.28 5.04
CA TRP A 247 9.61 -20.79 3.74
C TRP A 247 8.68 -21.80 3.10
N LEU A 248 7.52 -21.30 2.67
CA LEU A 248 6.55 -22.04 1.87
C LEU A 248 6.80 -21.70 0.42
N VAL A 249 7.19 -22.68 -0.37
CA VAL A 249 7.66 -22.51 -1.76
C VAL A 249 6.68 -23.18 -2.70
N PHE A 250 6.25 -22.44 -3.72
CA PHE A 250 5.47 -22.94 -4.85
C PHE A 250 6.32 -22.85 -6.10
N ASP A 251 6.19 -23.81 -6.98
CA ASP A 251 6.85 -23.85 -8.27
C ASP A 251 5.90 -24.24 -9.39
N ASN A 252 6.28 -23.87 -10.61
CA ASN A 252 5.61 -24.31 -11.82
C ASN A 252 6.63 -24.39 -12.96
N ILE A 253 6.56 -25.46 -13.75
CA ILE A 253 7.33 -25.62 -14.97
C ILE A 253 6.50 -25.14 -16.14
N VAL A 254 6.95 -24.07 -16.78
CA VAL A 254 6.25 -23.37 -17.86
C VAL A 254 6.92 -23.56 -19.21
N SER A 255 6.13 -23.70 -20.26
CA SER A 255 6.64 -23.88 -21.63
C SER A 255 7.02 -22.55 -22.24
N VAL A 256 8.20 -22.47 -22.87
CA VAL A 256 8.66 -21.23 -23.52
C VAL A 256 7.87 -21.02 -24.82
N PRO A 257 7.15 -19.91 -24.97
CA PRO A 257 6.41 -19.61 -26.20
C PRO A 257 7.34 -19.39 -27.39
N GLU A 258 6.96 -19.87 -28.58
CA GLU A 258 7.77 -19.70 -29.80
C GLU A 258 8.08 -18.22 -30.08
N GLN A 259 7.14 -17.31 -29.82
CA GLN A 259 7.37 -15.86 -29.99
C GLN A 259 8.49 -15.31 -29.10
N VAL A 260 8.68 -15.92 -27.91
CA VAL A 260 9.78 -15.57 -26.99
C VAL A 260 11.10 -16.16 -27.46
N LYS A 261 11.09 -17.40 -27.99
CA LYS A 261 12.27 -18.06 -28.57
C LYS A 261 12.77 -17.33 -29.82
N ASP A 262 11.85 -16.84 -30.66
CA ASP A 262 12.16 -16.12 -31.91
C ASP A 262 12.69 -14.69 -31.69
N ASP A 263 12.61 -14.17 -30.46
CA ASP A 263 13.07 -12.82 -30.14
C ASP A 263 14.60 -12.71 -30.24
N PRO A 264 15.15 -11.69 -30.93
CA PRO A 264 16.60 -11.52 -31.13
C PRO A 264 17.39 -11.38 -29.83
N MET A 265 16.79 -10.85 -28.76
CA MET A 265 17.45 -10.75 -27.45
C MET A 265 17.52 -12.13 -26.81
N THR A 266 16.44 -12.91 -26.85
CA THR A 266 16.41 -14.29 -26.37
C THR A 266 17.46 -15.15 -27.07
N GLN A 267 17.56 -15.05 -28.39
CA GLN A 267 18.57 -15.75 -29.22
C GLN A 267 19.99 -15.28 -28.87
N ARG A 268 20.20 -13.99 -28.68
CA ARG A 268 21.51 -13.44 -28.27
C ARG A 268 22.02 -14.00 -26.95
N TRP A 269 21.09 -14.33 -26.04
CA TRP A 269 21.38 -14.92 -24.76
C TRP A 269 21.31 -16.45 -24.77
N GLU A 270 21.24 -17.07 -25.99
CA GLU A 270 21.25 -18.53 -26.20
C GLU A 270 20.13 -19.24 -25.41
N ARG A 271 18.93 -18.60 -25.30
CA ARG A 271 17.75 -19.15 -24.61
C ARG A 271 16.71 -19.75 -25.56
N ASP A 272 16.91 -19.62 -26.85
CA ASP A 272 15.99 -20.08 -27.92
C ASP A 272 15.89 -21.61 -28.02
N ASN A 273 16.89 -22.35 -27.51
CA ASN A 273 16.91 -23.82 -27.46
C ASN A 273 16.16 -24.41 -26.26
N LEU A 274 15.63 -23.59 -25.38
CA LEU A 274 15.02 -24.04 -24.15
C LEU A 274 13.51 -24.20 -24.31
N ASP A 275 12.98 -25.39 -23.99
CA ASP A 275 11.56 -25.70 -24.14
C ASP A 275 10.72 -25.33 -22.90
N THR A 276 11.32 -25.40 -21.72
CA THR A 276 10.64 -25.13 -20.45
C THR A 276 11.52 -24.32 -19.51
N ARG A 277 10.89 -23.65 -18.58
CA ARG A 277 11.53 -22.97 -17.43
C ARG A 277 10.70 -23.13 -16.18
N GLU A 278 11.39 -23.17 -15.05
CA GLU A 278 10.78 -23.17 -13.74
C GLU A 278 10.61 -21.73 -13.22
N VAL A 279 9.44 -21.42 -12.68
CA VAL A 279 9.18 -20.20 -11.91
C VAL A 279 8.80 -20.61 -10.49
N ARG A 280 9.28 -19.86 -9.49
CA ARG A 280 9.03 -20.16 -8.07
C ARG A 280 8.68 -18.88 -7.31
N VAL A 281 7.85 -19.05 -6.28
CA VAL A 281 7.57 -18.01 -5.28
C VAL A 281 7.74 -18.59 -3.88
N ALA A 282 8.25 -17.79 -2.95
CA ALA A 282 8.47 -18.25 -1.58
C ALA A 282 7.89 -17.28 -0.56
N PHE A 283 7.06 -17.80 0.31
CA PHE A 283 6.39 -17.06 1.39
C PHE A 283 7.03 -17.38 2.73
N LYS A 284 7.32 -16.36 3.51
CA LYS A 284 7.84 -16.57 4.85
C LYS A 284 6.73 -17.07 5.78
N LEU A 285 7.05 -18.04 6.62
CA LEU A 285 6.19 -18.54 7.68
C LEU A 285 6.73 -18.15 9.05
N ASP A 286 5.83 -17.92 10.00
CA ASP A 286 6.18 -17.81 11.41
C ASP A 286 6.40 -19.19 12.08
N ASP A 287 6.66 -19.19 13.40
CA ASP A 287 6.88 -20.42 14.14
C ASP A 287 5.64 -21.32 14.17
N ASN A 288 4.44 -20.74 14.09
CA ASN A 288 3.15 -21.44 14.05
C ASN A 288 2.77 -21.93 12.63
N GLY A 289 3.52 -21.52 11.61
CA GLY A 289 3.26 -21.83 10.21
C GLY A 289 2.28 -20.86 9.54
N LEU A 290 2.04 -19.68 10.11
CA LEU A 290 1.23 -18.63 9.51
C LEU A 290 2.04 -17.80 8.53
N LEU A 291 1.39 -17.27 7.49
CA LEU A 291 2.02 -16.42 6.49
C LEU A 291 2.49 -15.09 7.10
N GLN A 292 3.72 -14.73 6.81
CA GLN A 292 4.31 -13.44 7.18
C GLN A 292 4.74 -12.63 5.97
N LYS A 293 4.61 -11.30 6.08
CA LYS A 293 5.24 -10.40 5.11
C LYS A 293 6.76 -10.53 5.21
N HIS A 294 7.41 -10.64 4.07
CA HIS A 294 8.86 -10.54 4.03
C HIS A 294 9.26 -9.07 4.18
N GLU A 295 9.81 -8.71 5.35
CA GLU A 295 10.26 -7.35 5.69
C GLU A 295 11.73 -7.10 5.32
N GLY A 296 12.31 -7.94 4.48
CA GLY A 296 13.67 -7.72 3.98
C GLY A 296 13.80 -6.33 3.34
N THR A 297 14.99 -5.73 3.48
CA THR A 297 15.34 -4.47 2.84
C THR A 297 14.82 -4.47 1.40
N ALA A 298 14.29 -3.35 0.94
CA ALA A 298 13.60 -3.17 -0.34
C ALA A 298 14.35 -3.70 -1.59
N HIS A 299 15.52 -4.28 -1.43
CA HIS A 299 16.48 -4.65 -2.45
C HIS A 299 16.66 -6.16 -2.68
N MET A 300 16.00 -7.06 -1.93
CA MET A 300 16.27 -8.51 -2.03
C MET A 300 14.99 -9.35 -2.07
N GLY A 301 14.14 -9.15 -3.07
CA GLY A 301 12.94 -9.97 -3.27
C GLY A 301 12.98 -10.80 -4.56
N VAL A 302 13.98 -10.59 -5.42
CA VAL A 302 14.08 -11.23 -6.73
C VAL A 302 15.32 -12.09 -6.80
N PHE A 303 15.15 -13.27 -7.37
CA PHE A 303 16.23 -14.24 -7.59
C PHE A 303 16.27 -14.64 -9.06
N SER A 304 17.47 -14.78 -9.57
CA SER A 304 17.79 -15.58 -10.73
C SER A 304 18.75 -16.67 -10.27
N PHE A 305 18.19 -17.70 -9.59
CA PHE A 305 18.81 -18.72 -8.75
C PHE A 305 19.50 -18.15 -7.49
N LEU A 306 20.16 -17.05 -7.59
CA LEU A 306 20.80 -16.29 -6.52
C LEU A 306 20.17 -14.89 -6.42
N PRO A 307 20.24 -14.24 -5.26
CA PRO A 307 19.57 -12.95 -5.05
C PRO A 307 20.12 -11.85 -5.97
N LEU A 308 19.22 -10.99 -6.45
CA LEU A 308 19.53 -9.78 -7.21
C LEU A 308 19.44 -8.56 -6.28
N LYS A 309 20.59 -7.94 -5.98
CA LYS A 309 20.67 -6.91 -4.93
C LYS A 309 19.97 -5.59 -5.25
N GLU A 310 19.95 -5.16 -6.51
CA GLU A 310 19.44 -3.86 -6.92
C GLU A 310 18.10 -3.91 -7.64
N VAL A 311 17.40 -5.05 -7.53
CA VAL A 311 16.12 -5.27 -8.21
C VAL A 311 15.00 -5.47 -7.19
N PRO A 312 14.39 -4.39 -6.68
CA PRO A 312 13.28 -4.50 -5.75
C PRO A 312 12.05 -5.07 -6.45
N SER A 313 11.43 -6.10 -5.89
CA SER A 313 10.20 -6.67 -6.44
C SER A 313 8.94 -5.82 -6.13
N GLY A 314 8.92 -5.08 -5.03
CA GLY A 314 7.72 -4.46 -4.47
C GLY A 314 6.69 -5.46 -3.94
N LEU A 315 7.12 -6.72 -3.71
CA LEU A 315 6.28 -7.80 -3.19
C LEU A 315 6.60 -8.08 -1.71
N ASN A 316 5.70 -8.75 -1.02
CA ASN A 316 5.91 -9.19 0.37
C ASN A 316 6.43 -10.63 0.46
N PHE A 317 6.86 -11.21 -0.66
CA PHE A 317 7.36 -12.56 -0.82
C PHE A 317 8.49 -12.58 -1.86
N LEU A 318 9.20 -13.68 -1.95
CA LEU A 318 10.35 -13.85 -2.86
C LEU A 318 9.88 -14.42 -4.19
N VAL A 319 10.57 -14.01 -5.26
CA VAL A 319 10.32 -14.48 -6.63
C VAL A 319 11.62 -15.05 -7.22
N GLN A 320 11.54 -16.22 -7.82
CA GLN A 320 12.62 -16.88 -8.53
C GLN A 320 12.20 -17.23 -9.95
N ALA A 321 13.03 -16.85 -10.93
CA ALA A 321 12.98 -17.37 -12.29
C ALA A 321 14.33 -17.15 -12.98
N ASP A 322 14.54 -17.78 -14.13
CA ASP A 322 15.76 -17.61 -14.95
C ASP A 322 15.76 -16.27 -15.69
N PHE A 323 15.76 -15.15 -14.94
CA PHE A 323 15.76 -13.82 -15.50
C PHE A 323 17.08 -13.47 -16.21
N LEU A 324 17.00 -12.86 -17.39
CA LEU A 324 18.13 -12.26 -18.05
C LEU A 324 18.55 -11.00 -17.31
N THR A 325 19.77 -11.02 -16.80
CA THR A 325 20.36 -9.93 -16.02
C THR A 325 21.55 -9.32 -16.76
N ALA A 326 21.96 -8.11 -16.36
CA ALA A 326 23.28 -7.60 -16.75
C ALA A 326 24.39 -8.54 -16.26
N PRO A 327 25.59 -8.52 -16.89
CA PRO A 327 26.69 -9.41 -16.51
C PRO A 327 27.04 -9.37 -15.01
N GLY A 328 26.90 -8.22 -14.37
CA GLY A 328 27.08 -8.01 -12.94
C GLY A 328 25.88 -8.35 -12.06
N ARG A 329 24.80 -8.92 -12.60
CA ARG A 329 23.55 -9.22 -11.86
C ARG A 329 22.93 -8.06 -11.09
N GLU A 330 23.38 -6.83 -11.37
CA GLU A 330 22.89 -5.61 -10.70
C GLU A 330 21.50 -5.23 -11.19
N THR A 331 21.24 -5.44 -12.48
CA THR A 331 20.00 -5.06 -13.12
C THR A 331 19.42 -6.19 -13.95
N ILE A 332 18.12 -6.07 -14.21
CA ILE A 332 17.34 -6.99 -15.04
C ILE A 332 17.02 -6.30 -16.38
N HIS A 333 17.09 -7.03 -17.48
CA HIS A 333 16.69 -6.51 -18.79
C HIS A 333 15.18 -6.37 -18.87
N ARG A 334 14.66 -5.17 -18.52
CA ARG A 334 13.23 -4.87 -18.43
C ARG A 334 12.45 -5.20 -19.71
N ASP A 335 13.01 -4.80 -20.86
CA ASP A 335 12.30 -4.88 -22.14
C ASP A 335 12.53 -6.23 -22.86
N ALA A 336 13.28 -7.17 -22.24
CA ALA A 336 13.45 -8.50 -22.77
C ALA A 336 12.13 -9.27 -22.74
N PRO A 337 11.60 -9.75 -23.90
CA PRO A 337 10.38 -10.55 -23.94
C PRO A 337 10.47 -11.80 -23.07
N TRP A 338 11.65 -12.37 -22.90
CA TRP A 338 11.95 -13.47 -21.98
C TRP A 338 11.60 -13.11 -20.54
N ASN A 339 12.10 -11.99 -20.03
CA ASN A 339 11.86 -11.56 -18.67
C ASN A 339 10.41 -11.18 -18.42
N ARG A 340 9.76 -10.53 -19.39
CA ARG A 340 8.34 -10.20 -19.32
C ARG A 340 7.46 -11.44 -19.29
N TRP A 341 7.79 -12.45 -20.11
CA TRP A 341 7.11 -13.73 -20.09
C TRP A 341 7.26 -14.41 -18.72
N LEU A 342 8.48 -14.56 -18.20
CA LEU A 342 8.70 -15.18 -16.88
C LEU A 342 7.96 -14.46 -15.76
N ALA A 343 7.93 -13.13 -15.77
CA ALA A 343 7.21 -12.36 -14.76
C ALA A 343 5.67 -12.59 -14.84
N ARG A 344 5.12 -12.75 -16.06
CA ARG A 344 3.71 -13.14 -16.25
C ARG A 344 3.43 -14.53 -15.71
N GLU A 345 4.32 -15.49 -15.98
CA GLU A 345 4.18 -16.87 -15.48
C GLU A 345 4.23 -16.91 -13.94
N VAL A 346 5.05 -16.04 -13.31
CA VAL A 346 5.01 -15.86 -11.85
C VAL A 346 3.65 -15.34 -11.39
N SER A 347 3.09 -14.34 -12.07
CA SER A 347 1.76 -13.83 -11.77
C SER A 347 0.67 -14.90 -11.92
N GLN A 348 0.79 -15.73 -12.96
CA GLN A 348 -0.11 -16.85 -13.23
C GLN A 348 0.00 -17.93 -12.15
N LEU A 349 1.21 -18.33 -11.76
CA LEU A 349 1.45 -19.26 -10.65
C LEU A 349 0.74 -18.82 -9.38
N ILE A 350 0.81 -17.52 -9.07
CA ILE A 350 0.13 -16.98 -7.88
C ILE A 350 -1.39 -17.13 -7.99
N GLN A 351 -1.95 -16.78 -9.14
CA GLN A 351 -3.41 -16.80 -9.35
C GLN A 351 -3.98 -18.21 -9.42
N ASP A 352 -3.29 -19.14 -10.11
CA ASP A 352 -3.82 -20.46 -10.43
C ASP A 352 -3.47 -21.53 -9.38
N HIS A 353 -2.39 -21.37 -8.63
CA HIS A 353 -1.91 -22.36 -7.67
C HIS A 353 -1.86 -21.81 -6.24
N VAL A 354 -1.19 -20.66 -6.01
CA VAL A 354 -0.99 -20.14 -4.65
C VAL A 354 -2.31 -19.73 -4.00
N VAL A 355 -3.12 -18.92 -4.69
CA VAL A 355 -4.40 -18.44 -4.14
C VAL A 355 -5.37 -19.58 -3.85
N PRO A 356 -5.60 -20.56 -4.75
CA PRO A 356 -6.41 -21.72 -4.44
C PRO A 356 -5.93 -22.49 -3.21
N THR A 357 -4.62 -22.77 -3.12
CA THR A 357 -4.03 -23.48 -1.97
C THR A 357 -4.24 -22.70 -0.68
N PHE A 358 -4.02 -21.38 -0.68
CA PHE A 358 -4.23 -20.54 0.50
C PHE A 358 -5.69 -20.50 0.95
N LYS A 359 -6.62 -20.50 0.02
CA LYS A 359 -8.07 -20.55 0.34
C LYS A 359 -8.51 -21.86 0.96
N HIS A 360 -7.83 -22.98 0.66
CA HIS A 360 -8.19 -24.29 1.18
C HIS A 360 -7.51 -24.61 2.52
N ASP A 361 -6.41 -23.95 2.85
CA ASP A 361 -5.67 -24.22 4.08
C ASP A 361 -6.18 -23.37 5.26
N GLU A 362 -6.48 -24.02 6.38
CA GLU A 362 -7.05 -23.40 7.57
C GLU A 362 -6.12 -22.34 8.20
N LYS A 363 -4.80 -22.47 8.02
CA LYS A 363 -3.83 -21.53 8.60
C LYS A 363 -3.66 -20.29 7.73
N TRP A 364 -3.85 -20.39 6.42
CA TRP A 364 -3.50 -19.32 5.49
C TRP A 364 -4.72 -18.56 4.96
N LYS A 365 -5.91 -19.17 4.98
CA LYS A 365 -7.14 -18.59 4.40
C LYS A 365 -7.55 -17.24 4.96
N GLN A 366 -7.11 -16.92 6.18
CA GLN A 366 -7.50 -15.70 6.89
C GLN A 366 -6.61 -14.49 6.57
N ASN A 367 -5.32 -14.71 6.21
CA ASN A 367 -4.35 -13.61 6.12
C ASN A 367 -3.59 -13.52 4.77
N PHE A 368 -3.87 -14.42 3.81
CA PHE A 368 -3.09 -14.46 2.56
C PHE A 368 -3.22 -13.18 1.73
N THR A 369 -4.36 -12.50 1.72
CA THR A 369 -4.54 -11.25 0.98
C THR A 369 -3.59 -10.16 1.47
N LYS A 370 -3.30 -10.12 2.78
CA LYS A 370 -2.36 -9.19 3.38
C LYS A 370 -0.92 -9.42 2.91
N VAL A 371 -0.56 -10.66 2.66
CA VAL A 371 0.78 -11.05 2.18
C VAL A 371 0.88 -10.89 0.67
N LEU A 372 -0.16 -11.28 -0.07
CA LEU A 372 -0.16 -11.19 -1.53
C LEU A 372 -0.27 -9.75 -2.04
N TYR A 373 -0.93 -8.84 -1.32
CA TYR A 373 -1.12 -7.47 -1.81
C TYR A 373 0.23 -6.75 -1.90
N PRO A 374 0.64 -6.28 -3.11
CA PRO A 374 1.95 -5.67 -3.33
C PRO A 374 2.16 -4.40 -2.52
N LYS A 375 3.43 -4.07 -2.24
CA LYS A 375 3.85 -2.77 -1.71
C LYS A 375 3.90 -1.74 -2.83
N GLU A 376 3.88 -0.46 -2.47
CA GLU A 376 4.17 0.59 -3.43
C GLU A 376 5.67 0.57 -3.80
N GLY A 377 5.96 0.83 -5.07
CA GLY A 377 7.33 0.84 -5.60
C GLY A 377 7.75 -0.50 -6.21
N GLY A 378 9.04 -0.67 -6.44
CA GLY A 378 9.61 -1.83 -7.11
C GLY A 378 10.08 -1.53 -8.54
N HIS A 379 10.80 -2.48 -9.12
CA HIS A 379 11.28 -2.38 -10.49
C HIS A 379 10.08 -2.43 -11.47
N SER A 380 10.10 -1.62 -12.51
CA SER A 380 8.98 -1.44 -13.44
C SER A 380 8.49 -2.74 -14.10
N LEU A 381 9.38 -3.71 -14.38
CA LEU A 381 9.00 -5.02 -14.90
C LEU A 381 8.01 -5.74 -13.96
N PHE A 382 8.35 -5.80 -12.66
CA PHE A 382 7.51 -6.47 -11.67
C PHE A 382 6.23 -5.68 -11.38
N ASN A 383 6.31 -4.34 -11.45
CA ASN A 383 5.12 -3.51 -11.33
C ASN A 383 4.12 -3.81 -12.47
N GLU A 384 4.59 -3.82 -13.70
CA GLU A 384 3.74 -4.03 -14.88
C GLU A 384 3.21 -5.46 -15.00
N GLU A 385 4.05 -6.47 -14.75
CA GLU A 385 3.72 -7.87 -15.07
C GLU A 385 3.27 -8.70 -13.86
N ILE A 386 3.51 -8.23 -12.62
CA ILE A 386 3.10 -8.94 -11.39
C ILE A 386 2.22 -8.07 -10.50
N GLN A 387 2.69 -6.88 -10.07
CA GLN A 387 2.00 -6.12 -9.03
C GLN A 387 0.63 -5.63 -9.48
N GLN A 388 0.55 -4.95 -10.63
CA GLN A 388 -0.73 -4.44 -11.17
C GLN A 388 -1.71 -5.59 -11.48
N PRO A 389 -1.31 -6.66 -12.21
CA PRO A 389 -2.20 -7.80 -12.44
C PRO A 389 -2.67 -8.48 -11.15
N LEU A 390 -1.79 -8.60 -10.14
CA LEU A 390 -2.16 -9.19 -8.87
C LEU A 390 -3.11 -8.30 -8.06
N GLN A 391 -2.90 -6.98 -8.04
CA GLN A 391 -3.83 -6.04 -7.42
C GLN A 391 -5.21 -6.12 -8.07
N GLU A 392 -5.25 -6.12 -9.40
CA GLU A 392 -6.50 -6.24 -10.16
C GLU A 392 -7.19 -7.58 -9.89
N TYR A 393 -6.43 -8.67 -9.88
CA TYR A 393 -6.94 -9.99 -9.55
C TYR A 393 -7.54 -10.02 -8.13
N LEU A 394 -6.82 -9.51 -7.12
CA LEU A 394 -7.30 -9.50 -5.73
C LEU A 394 -8.54 -8.62 -5.54
N LYS A 395 -8.71 -7.55 -6.32
CA LYS A 395 -9.91 -6.71 -6.30
C LYS A 395 -11.12 -7.37 -6.95
N ASN A 396 -10.91 -8.12 -8.01
CA ASN A 396 -12.01 -8.65 -8.85
C ASN A 396 -12.32 -10.13 -8.61
N SER A 397 -11.55 -10.83 -7.77
CA SER A 397 -11.70 -12.25 -7.49
C SER A 397 -12.27 -12.51 -6.09
N PRO A 398 -12.90 -13.65 -5.85
CA PRO A 398 -13.43 -14.01 -4.54
C PRO A 398 -12.30 -14.40 -3.58
N VAL A 399 -11.73 -13.41 -2.88
CA VAL A 399 -10.55 -13.56 -2.01
C VAL A 399 -10.81 -13.16 -0.55
N ILE A 400 -11.99 -12.62 -0.25
CA ILE A 400 -12.35 -12.22 1.10
C ILE A 400 -13.13 -13.35 1.77
N LEU A 401 -12.64 -13.84 2.90
CA LEU A 401 -13.29 -14.85 3.71
C LEU A 401 -14.48 -14.24 4.46
N THR A 402 -15.64 -14.86 4.35
CA THR A 402 -16.87 -14.44 5.01
C THR A 402 -17.13 -15.23 6.30
N THR A 403 -18.04 -14.74 7.14
CA THR A 403 -18.50 -15.43 8.35
C THR A 403 -19.05 -16.83 8.07
N ASP A 404 -19.62 -17.05 6.88
CA ASP A 404 -20.18 -18.33 6.46
C ASP A 404 -19.09 -19.31 5.98
N GLY A 405 -17.85 -18.87 5.87
CA GLY A 405 -16.70 -19.66 5.43
C GLY A 405 -16.51 -19.69 3.91
N ASP A 406 -17.30 -18.95 3.18
CA ASP A 406 -17.17 -18.78 1.74
C ASP A 406 -16.22 -17.64 1.38
N PHE A 407 -15.74 -17.63 0.14
CA PHE A 407 -14.95 -16.54 -0.39
C PHE A 407 -15.76 -15.72 -1.39
N VAL A 408 -15.73 -14.40 -1.21
CA VAL A 408 -16.42 -13.43 -2.09
C VAL A 408 -15.46 -12.34 -2.55
N LYS A 409 -15.89 -11.55 -3.53
CA LYS A 409 -15.11 -10.39 -3.99
C LYS A 409 -15.14 -9.28 -2.93
N PRO A 410 -14.11 -8.42 -2.86
CA PRO A 410 -14.15 -7.25 -2.00
C PRO A 410 -15.42 -6.40 -2.21
N SER A 411 -15.84 -6.18 -3.47
CA SER A 411 -17.05 -5.42 -3.79
C SER A 411 -18.34 -6.02 -3.22
N ASP A 412 -18.35 -7.30 -2.91
CA ASP A 412 -19.51 -8.02 -2.41
C ASP A 412 -19.52 -8.16 -0.88
N CYS A 413 -18.54 -7.53 -0.22
CA CYS A 413 -18.40 -7.50 1.23
C CYS A 413 -18.79 -6.14 1.84
N VAL A 414 -19.09 -6.19 3.13
CA VAL A 414 -19.29 -5.02 3.99
C VAL A 414 -18.23 -5.04 5.10
N THR A 415 -17.65 -3.88 5.39
CA THR A 415 -16.77 -3.70 6.57
C THR A 415 -17.59 -3.13 7.71
N ILE A 416 -17.65 -3.84 8.83
CA ILE A 416 -18.25 -3.32 10.06
C ILE A 416 -17.11 -2.83 10.97
N GLN A 417 -17.38 -1.79 11.73
CA GLN A 417 -16.44 -1.36 12.75
C GLN A 417 -16.35 -2.43 13.85
N ASP A 418 -15.15 -2.94 14.16
CA ASP A 418 -14.90 -4.09 15.06
C ASP A 418 -15.71 -4.02 16.38
N SER A 419 -15.81 -2.81 16.97
CA SER A 419 -16.57 -2.58 18.21
C SER A 419 -18.10 -2.66 18.04
N LEU A 420 -18.63 -2.71 16.82
CA LEU A 420 -20.06 -2.82 16.52
C LEU A 420 -20.47 -4.22 16.05
N ASP A 421 -19.52 -5.08 15.75
CA ASP A 421 -19.79 -6.41 15.19
C ASP A 421 -20.71 -7.26 16.11
N ASP A 422 -20.45 -7.21 17.42
CA ASP A 422 -21.27 -7.91 18.42
C ASP A 422 -22.69 -7.34 18.60
N LEU A 423 -22.95 -6.15 18.10
CA LEU A 423 -24.25 -5.48 18.21
C LEU A 423 -25.20 -5.77 17.03
N ILE A 424 -24.66 -6.29 15.94
CA ILE A 424 -25.39 -6.49 14.69
C ILE A 424 -25.69 -7.98 14.52
N SER A 425 -26.96 -8.34 14.62
CA SER A 425 -27.37 -9.72 14.38
C SER A 425 -27.32 -10.09 12.89
N ALA A 426 -27.24 -11.39 12.59
CA ALA A 426 -27.28 -11.86 11.21
C ALA A 426 -28.57 -11.42 10.45
N SER A 427 -29.69 -11.25 11.17
CA SER A 427 -30.94 -10.73 10.58
C SER A 427 -30.84 -9.26 10.24
N ASP A 428 -30.21 -8.45 11.11
CA ASP A 428 -29.97 -7.03 10.85
C ASP A 428 -29.07 -6.82 9.66
N PHE A 429 -27.99 -7.61 9.60
CA PHE A 429 -27.06 -7.59 8.49
C PHE A 429 -27.78 -7.93 7.17
N SER A 430 -28.58 -8.99 7.15
CA SER A 430 -29.32 -9.40 5.94
C SER A 430 -30.36 -8.36 5.50
N GLU A 431 -30.94 -7.61 6.43
CA GLU A 431 -31.91 -6.56 6.11
C GLU A 431 -31.22 -5.30 5.58
N LEU A 432 -30.08 -4.90 6.19
CA LEU A 432 -29.32 -3.72 5.76
C LEU A 432 -28.54 -3.97 4.45
N PHE A 433 -28.06 -5.20 4.23
CA PHE A 433 -27.19 -5.56 3.13
C PHE A 433 -27.62 -6.87 2.45
N PRO A 434 -28.79 -6.91 1.78
CA PRO A 434 -29.38 -8.17 1.27
C PRO A 434 -28.51 -8.89 0.25
N ASP A 435 -27.63 -8.15 -0.47
CA ASP A 435 -26.79 -8.68 -1.54
C ASP A 435 -25.29 -8.72 -1.17
N LYS A 436 -24.96 -8.54 0.11
CA LYS A 436 -23.58 -8.46 0.58
C LYS A 436 -23.29 -9.55 1.61
N ALA A 437 -22.00 -9.85 1.75
CA ALA A 437 -21.49 -10.77 2.76
C ALA A 437 -20.79 -10.03 3.90
N ASN A 438 -20.87 -10.55 5.11
CA ASN A 438 -20.08 -10.06 6.23
C ASN A 438 -18.70 -10.70 6.19
N ILE A 439 -17.66 -9.88 6.41
CA ILE A 439 -16.29 -10.37 6.48
C ILE A 439 -16.08 -11.19 7.77
N HIS A 440 -15.30 -12.26 7.70
CA HIS A 440 -14.92 -13.03 8.88
C HIS A 440 -14.07 -12.18 9.83
N SER A 441 -14.34 -12.23 11.14
CA SER A 441 -13.62 -11.43 12.16
C SER A 441 -12.11 -11.60 12.10
N ASP A 442 -11.63 -12.81 11.85
CA ASP A 442 -10.20 -13.13 11.77
C ASP A 442 -9.59 -12.87 10.38
N CYS A 443 -10.39 -12.42 9.41
CA CYS A 443 -9.90 -12.14 8.06
C CYS A 443 -9.04 -10.86 8.04
N GLU A 444 -7.74 -11.04 7.98
CA GLU A 444 -6.79 -9.94 7.84
C GLU A 444 -6.67 -9.49 6.39
N THR A 445 -7.16 -8.31 6.08
CA THR A 445 -7.03 -7.73 4.74
C THR A 445 -6.40 -6.35 4.77
N VAL A 446 -5.93 -5.89 3.61
CA VAL A 446 -5.27 -4.59 3.45
C VAL A 446 -6.26 -3.47 3.23
N PHE A 447 -5.87 -2.24 3.61
CA PHE A 447 -6.69 -1.04 3.45
C PHE A 447 -7.21 -0.85 2.01
N GLN A 448 -6.38 -1.12 1.02
CA GLN A 448 -6.75 -0.98 -0.40
C GLN A 448 -7.90 -1.91 -0.82
N LEU A 449 -7.97 -3.13 -0.27
CA LEU A 449 -9.11 -4.03 -0.51
C LEU A 449 -10.31 -3.63 0.33
N LYS A 450 -10.10 -3.11 1.54
CA LYS A 450 -11.21 -2.56 2.36
C LYS A 450 -11.90 -1.39 1.67
N ASN A 451 -11.18 -0.57 0.91
CA ASN A 451 -11.76 0.53 0.13
C ASN A 451 -12.65 0.08 -1.04
N GLU A 452 -12.52 -1.17 -1.49
CA GLU A 452 -13.40 -1.74 -2.51
C GLU A 452 -14.68 -2.36 -1.89
N MET A 453 -14.74 -2.47 -0.55
CA MET A 453 -15.88 -2.99 0.18
C MET A 453 -16.91 -1.90 0.42
N SER A 454 -18.14 -2.28 0.66
CA SER A 454 -19.18 -1.35 1.09
C SER A 454 -18.96 -0.96 2.55
N ASP A 455 -19.21 0.31 2.87
CA ASP A 455 -19.15 0.79 4.24
C ASP A 455 -20.35 0.26 5.03
N GLY A 456 -20.08 -0.47 6.09
CA GLY A 456 -21.06 -0.91 7.05
C GLY A 456 -21.28 0.11 8.19
N PRO A 457 -22.09 -0.26 9.19
CA PRO A 457 -22.33 0.59 10.34
C PRO A 457 -21.05 1.03 11.02
N SER A 458 -20.82 2.32 11.08
CA SER A 458 -19.64 2.92 11.70
C SER A 458 -19.87 4.37 12.08
N PHE A 459 -19.12 4.85 13.08
CA PHE A 459 -19.00 6.27 13.38
C PHE A 459 -17.88 6.84 12.50
N SER A 460 -18.27 7.44 11.38
CA SER A 460 -17.31 7.98 10.40
C SER A 460 -16.41 9.06 11.00
N SER A 461 -15.16 9.08 10.58
CA SER A 461 -14.17 10.03 11.10
C SER A 461 -14.36 11.47 10.63
N SER A 462 -15.16 11.74 9.60
CA SER A 462 -15.28 13.07 8.98
C SER A 462 -16.71 13.61 8.88
N LYS A 463 -17.74 12.75 8.87
CA LYS A 463 -19.12 13.17 8.55
C LYS A 463 -20.18 12.81 9.61
N GLY A 464 -19.79 12.27 10.77
CA GLY A 464 -20.75 11.78 11.76
C GLY A 464 -21.03 10.27 11.59
N LEU A 465 -22.29 9.87 11.55
CA LEU A 465 -22.68 8.48 11.32
C LEU A 465 -22.51 8.10 9.84
N SER A 466 -22.24 6.83 9.57
CA SER A 466 -22.43 6.30 8.21
C SER A 466 -23.90 6.11 7.90
N ASN A 467 -24.30 6.18 6.63
CA ASN A 467 -25.69 5.96 6.21
C ASN A 467 -26.23 4.61 6.69
N SER A 468 -25.37 3.58 6.71
CA SER A 468 -25.73 2.26 7.23
C SER A 468 -25.84 2.20 8.75
N MET A 469 -25.15 3.07 9.49
CA MET A 469 -25.36 3.23 10.95
C MET A 469 -26.67 3.94 11.24
N GLU A 470 -27.01 4.97 10.49
CA GLU A 470 -28.32 5.61 10.59
C GLU A 470 -29.44 4.61 10.33
N ALA A 471 -29.35 3.85 9.23
CA ALA A 471 -30.33 2.80 8.92
C ALA A 471 -30.42 1.72 10.01
N LEU A 472 -29.29 1.31 10.61
CA LEU A 472 -29.29 0.38 11.73
C LEU A 472 -30.02 0.95 12.95
N LEU A 473 -29.76 2.20 13.30
CA LEU A 473 -30.41 2.87 14.42
C LEU A 473 -31.91 3.02 14.19
N GLU A 474 -32.33 3.38 12.98
CA GLU A 474 -33.75 3.43 12.59
C GLU A 474 -34.40 2.05 12.68
N LEU A 475 -33.75 0.99 12.14
CA LEU A 475 -34.23 -0.38 12.24
C LEU A 475 -34.42 -0.84 13.69
N LYS A 476 -33.57 -0.38 14.59
CA LYS A 476 -33.58 -0.73 16.02
C LYS A 476 -34.45 0.19 16.89
N SER A 477 -34.95 1.30 16.35
CA SER A 477 -35.72 2.30 17.10
C SER A 477 -37.12 1.77 17.48
N SER A 478 -37.18 0.79 18.36
CA SER A 478 -38.43 0.20 18.88
C SER A 478 -38.25 -0.31 20.31
N ASN A 479 -39.38 -0.49 21.00
CA ASN A 479 -39.41 -1.07 22.36
C ASN A 479 -38.84 -2.49 22.45
N GLU A 480 -38.83 -3.22 21.35
CA GLU A 480 -38.32 -4.60 21.33
C GLU A 480 -36.78 -4.66 21.35
N ASN A 481 -36.12 -3.59 20.96
CA ASN A 481 -34.66 -3.51 20.76
C ASN A 481 -33.92 -2.72 21.87
N ILE A 482 -34.52 -2.55 23.04
CA ILE A 482 -33.90 -1.80 24.16
C ILE A 482 -32.55 -2.39 24.58
N SER A 483 -32.36 -3.72 24.48
CA SER A 483 -31.09 -4.36 24.76
C SER A 483 -29.96 -3.89 23.83
N PHE A 484 -30.26 -3.65 22.56
CA PHE A 484 -29.32 -3.08 21.61
C PHE A 484 -28.84 -1.70 22.06
N PHE A 485 -29.74 -0.80 22.42
CA PHE A 485 -29.38 0.54 22.90
C PHE A 485 -28.62 0.51 24.24
N LYS A 486 -28.93 -0.44 25.12
CA LYS A 486 -28.14 -0.62 26.35
C LYS A 486 -26.68 -0.96 26.05
N SER A 487 -26.45 -1.90 25.13
CA SER A 487 -25.09 -2.27 24.71
C SER A 487 -24.41 -1.15 23.94
N LEU A 488 -25.11 -0.47 23.06
CA LEU A 488 -24.59 0.69 22.31
C LEU A 488 -24.14 1.80 23.26
N TYR A 489 -24.94 2.14 24.29
CA TYR A 489 -24.58 3.20 25.24
C TYR A 489 -23.45 2.78 26.20
N GLN A 490 -23.28 1.50 26.47
CA GLN A 490 -22.06 1.01 27.15
C GLN A 490 -20.81 1.26 26.29
N LEU A 491 -20.90 0.96 25.00
CA LEU A 491 -19.83 1.23 24.05
C LEU A 491 -19.54 2.74 23.94
N PHE A 492 -20.57 3.58 23.93
CA PHE A 492 -20.41 5.03 23.99
C PHE A 492 -19.69 5.50 25.26
N GLY A 493 -19.84 4.81 26.38
CA GLY A 493 -19.08 5.09 27.60
C GLY A 493 -17.59 4.97 27.42
N GLU A 494 -17.13 4.01 26.64
CA GLU A 494 -15.72 3.84 26.30
C GLU A 494 -15.20 4.95 25.38
N TRP A 495 -16.07 5.54 24.58
CA TRP A 495 -15.73 6.59 23.60
C TRP A 495 -15.96 8.01 24.09
N ALA A 496 -16.77 8.20 25.13
CA ALA A 496 -17.17 9.52 25.63
C ALA A 496 -15.97 10.38 26.06
N ASP A 497 -14.92 9.74 26.59
CA ASP A 497 -13.67 10.39 27.01
C ASP A 497 -12.72 10.71 25.83
N SER A 498 -12.98 10.17 24.65
CA SER A 498 -12.23 10.46 23.45
C SER A 498 -12.66 11.81 22.88
N THR A 499 -11.75 12.77 22.78
CA THR A 499 -12.03 14.14 22.30
C THR A 499 -12.64 14.21 20.89
N LEU A 500 -12.41 13.20 20.06
CA LEU A 500 -12.92 13.13 18.70
C LEU A 500 -14.26 12.38 18.61
N ALA A 501 -14.35 11.16 19.13
CA ALA A 501 -15.55 10.34 19.04
C ALA A 501 -16.70 10.92 19.88
N GLY A 502 -16.42 11.30 21.14
CA GLY A 502 -17.43 11.90 22.00
C GLY A 502 -18.02 13.21 21.44
N THR A 503 -17.20 14.07 20.82
CA THR A 503 -17.67 15.30 20.19
C THR A 503 -18.64 15.05 19.03
N ARG A 504 -18.46 13.93 18.31
CA ARG A 504 -19.31 13.56 17.17
C ARG A 504 -20.64 12.97 17.60
N ILE A 505 -20.60 11.99 18.50
CA ILE A 505 -21.80 11.33 19.04
C ILE A 505 -22.78 12.38 19.62
N ARG A 506 -22.25 13.45 20.24
CA ARG A 506 -23.07 14.56 20.79
C ARG A 506 -23.92 15.30 19.76
N ARG A 507 -23.56 15.20 18.47
CA ARG A 507 -24.23 15.93 17.37
C ARG A 507 -25.16 15.06 16.55
N GLU A 508 -25.20 13.77 16.82
CA GLU A 508 -25.95 12.80 16.03
C GLU A 508 -27.22 12.34 16.76
N PRO A 509 -28.30 11.99 16.05
CA PRO A 509 -29.54 11.50 16.63
C PRO A 509 -29.41 10.06 17.07
N VAL A 510 -28.76 9.83 18.20
CA VAL A 510 -28.41 8.48 18.71
C VAL A 510 -29.11 8.10 20.00
N VAL A 511 -29.87 9.01 20.60
CA VAL A 511 -30.56 8.78 21.86
C VAL A 511 -32.01 8.41 21.63
N LEU A 512 -32.44 7.24 22.12
CA LEU A 512 -33.81 6.76 21.98
C LEU A 512 -34.71 7.37 23.02
N THR A 513 -35.76 8.03 22.55
CA THR A 513 -36.79 8.68 23.37
C THR A 513 -37.90 7.68 23.79
N GLU A 514 -38.81 8.15 24.68
CA GLU A 514 -40.00 7.40 25.14
C GLU A 514 -40.94 7.05 23.97
N GLU A 515 -40.97 7.89 22.95
CA GLU A 515 -41.75 7.70 21.70
C GLU A 515 -41.07 6.79 20.69
N CYS A 516 -39.92 6.24 21.02
CA CYS A 516 -39.07 5.47 20.12
C CYS A 516 -38.49 6.26 18.94
N GLU A 517 -38.32 7.55 19.10
CA GLU A 517 -37.64 8.42 18.15
C GLU A 517 -36.19 8.58 18.55
N LEU A 518 -35.32 8.78 17.55
CA LEU A 518 -33.91 9.09 17.77
C LEU A 518 -33.71 10.59 17.78
N LYS A 519 -33.02 11.09 18.80
CA LYS A 519 -32.70 12.53 18.93
C LYS A 519 -31.25 12.73 19.31
N GLN A 520 -30.72 13.93 19.08
CA GLN A 520 -29.41 14.30 19.58
C GLN A 520 -29.39 14.33 21.11
N PRO A 521 -28.24 13.99 21.75
CA PRO A 521 -28.16 13.96 23.22
C PRO A 521 -28.68 15.28 23.88
N LYS A 522 -28.31 16.43 23.32
CA LYS A 522 -28.73 17.76 23.83
C LYS A 522 -30.24 18.04 23.73
N GLU A 523 -30.95 17.26 22.92
CA GLU A 523 -32.40 17.43 22.69
C GLU A 523 -33.23 16.54 23.61
N VAL A 524 -32.57 15.65 24.37
CA VAL A 524 -33.23 14.66 25.21
C VAL A 524 -33.00 14.97 26.69
N SER A 525 -34.05 14.93 27.47
CA SER A 525 -33.99 15.11 28.91
C SER A 525 -34.34 13.83 29.65
N CYS A 526 -33.67 13.58 30.78
CA CYS A 526 -33.95 12.46 31.68
C CYS A 526 -34.64 13.01 32.94
N PRO A 527 -35.89 12.61 33.27
CA PRO A 527 -36.55 13.08 34.51
C PRO A 527 -35.76 12.60 35.72
N ALA A 528 -35.50 13.53 36.67
CA ALA A 528 -34.91 13.19 37.96
C ALA A 528 -35.81 12.23 38.75
N ASN A 529 -35.26 11.51 39.73
CA ASN A 529 -36.05 10.57 40.51
C ASN A 529 -37.26 11.18 41.18
N GLY A 530 -38.46 10.67 40.83
CA GLY A 530 -39.72 11.14 41.39
C GLY A 530 -40.40 12.28 40.59
N VAL A 531 -39.76 12.76 39.56
CA VAL A 531 -40.30 13.80 38.71
C VAL A 531 -41.23 13.18 37.64
N THR A 532 -42.42 13.76 37.50
CA THR A 532 -43.44 13.35 36.53
C THR A 532 -43.65 14.46 35.49
N ILE A 533 -43.52 14.14 34.22
CA ILE A 533 -43.77 15.10 33.16
C ILE A 533 -45.28 15.30 32.96
N PRO A 534 -45.83 16.50 33.08
CA PRO A 534 -47.22 16.78 32.82
C PRO A 534 -47.59 16.55 31.37
N GLU A 535 -48.86 16.16 31.12
CA GLU A 535 -49.36 15.84 29.80
C GLU A 535 -49.32 17.07 28.84
N GLN A 536 -49.35 18.29 29.39
CA GLN A 536 -49.20 19.53 28.63
C GLN A 536 -47.81 19.77 28.03
N LEU A 537 -46.77 19.15 28.61
CA LEU A 537 -45.38 19.23 28.15
C LEU A 537 -44.94 18.00 27.34
N ARG A 538 -45.82 16.95 27.32
CA ARG A 538 -45.55 15.80 26.45
C ARG A 538 -45.66 16.23 24.99
N GLY A 539 -44.63 16.00 24.22
CA GLY A 539 -44.49 16.45 22.82
C GLY A 539 -43.71 17.76 22.65
N SER A 540 -43.43 18.51 23.74
CA SER A 540 -42.48 19.65 23.71
C SER A 540 -41.15 19.34 24.36
N ILE A 541 -41.03 18.21 25.09
CA ILE A 541 -39.79 17.75 25.70
C ILE A 541 -39.56 16.31 25.29
N SER A 542 -38.47 16.05 24.61
CA SER A 542 -38.05 14.69 24.25
C SER A 542 -37.47 13.99 25.47
N ILE A 543 -38.07 12.88 25.88
CA ILE A 543 -37.74 12.20 27.14
C ILE A 543 -37.01 10.92 26.84
N LEU A 544 -35.91 10.65 27.56
CA LEU A 544 -35.16 9.39 27.46
C LEU A 544 -36.07 8.19 27.76
N HIS A 545 -35.96 7.13 26.96
CA HIS A 545 -36.74 5.92 27.13
C HIS A 545 -36.60 5.35 28.56
N PRO A 546 -37.74 4.97 29.23
CA PRO A 546 -37.71 4.57 30.63
C PRO A 546 -36.74 3.43 30.96
N ASP A 547 -36.69 2.42 30.13
CA ASP A 547 -35.85 1.23 30.32
C ASP A 547 -34.33 1.47 30.17
N LEU A 548 -33.96 2.67 29.67
CA LEU A 548 -32.59 3.13 29.53
C LEU A 548 -32.10 4.00 30.69
N ARG A 549 -32.96 4.32 31.65
CA ARG A 549 -32.66 5.16 32.83
C ARG A 549 -31.94 4.40 33.92
N THR A 550 -30.86 3.69 33.61
CA THR A 550 -29.99 3.00 34.57
C THR A 550 -28.75 3.84 34.88
N SER A 551 -28.26 3.77 36.12
CA SER A 551 -27.15 4.63 36.57
C SER A 551 -25.90 4.63 35.65
N GLY A 552 -25.54 3.46 35.10
CA GLY A 552 -24.40 3.35 34.20
C GLY A 552 -24.64 4.05 32.86
N ILE A 553 -25.81 3.85 32.25
CA ILE A 553 -26.21 4.48 31.00
C ILE A 553 -26.40 5.99 31.16
N LEU A 554 -27.04 6.41 32.27
CA LEU A 554 -27.25 7.85 32.54
C LEU A 554 -25.92 8.59 32.64
N ASN A 555 -24.91 8.03 33.33
CA ASN A 555 -23.59 8.67 33.39
C ASN A 555 -22.99 8.90 31.97
N THR A 556 -23.11 7.89 31.11
CA THR A 556 -22.64 8.02 29.71
C THR A 556 -23.42 9.09 28.96
N LEU A 557 -24.77 9.02 29.00
CA LEU A 557 -25.62 9.94 28.24
C LEU A 557 -25.52 11.38 28.74
N THR A 558 -25.38 11.59 30.06
CA THR A 558 -25.13 12.92 30.65
C THR A 558 -23.79 13.49 30.16
N THR A 559 -22.74 12.66 30.11
CA THR A 559 -21.44 13.06 29.53
C THR A 559 -21.57 13.45 28.05
N LEU A 560 -22.49 12.86 27.32
CA LEU A 560 -22.77 13.16 25.93
C LEU A 560 -23.67 14.37 25.75
N GLY A 561 -24.37 14.86 26.79
CA GLY A 561 -25.20 16.07 26.72
C GLY A 561 -26.69 15.85 26.95
N VAL A 562 -27.09 14.66 27.44
CA VAL A 562 -28.48 14.47 27.96
C VAL A 562 -28.58 15.15 29.31
N ASP A 563 -29.53 16.09 29.44
CA ASP A 563 -29.71 16.83 30.67
C ASP A 563 -30.68 16.13 31.62
N GLU A 564 -30.46 16.26 32.92
CA GLU A 564 -31.41 15.85 33.93
C GLU A 564 -32.44 16.99 34.14
N ILE A 565 -33.72 16.67 33.99
CA ILE A 565 -34.78 17.64 34.22
C ILE A 565 -35.41 17.50 35.64
N THR A 566 -35.38 18.57 36.39
CA THR A 566 -35.90 18.62 37.77
C THR A 566 -37.38 19.08 37.83
N GLN A 567 -37.99 18.99 39.01
CA GLN A 567 -39.34 19.49 39.23
C GLN A 567 -39.44 21.01 39.00
N GLU A 568 -38.38 21.72 39.34
CA GLU A 568 -38.29 23.18 39.17
C GLU A 568 -38.23 23.56 37.69
N ASP A 569 -37.46 22.82 36.89
CA ASP A 569 -37.36 22.99 35.43
C ASP A 569 -38.73 22.76 34.76
N ILE A 570 -39.49 21.76 35.22
CA ILE A 570 -40.82 21.45 34.72
C ILE A 570 -41.79 22.59 35.05
N GLU A 571 -41.76 23.13 36.29
CA GLU A 571 -42.62 24.25 36.69
C GLU A 571 -42.32 25.53 35.87
N HIS A 572 -41.04 25.78 35.60
CA HIS A 572 -40.58 26.86 34.73
C HIS A 572 -41.08 26.69 33.29
N LYS A 573 -40.87 25.50 32.71
CA LYS A 573 -41.34 25.16 31.34
C LYS A 573 -42.87 25.21 31.24
N LEU A 574 -43.60 24.79 32.26
CA LEU A 574 -45.06 24.89 32.30
C LEU A 574 -45.52 26.33 32.31
N GLN A 575 -44.86 27.21 33.07
CA GLN A 575 -45.15 28.64 33.07
C GLN A 575 -44.89 29.26 31.70
N ALA A 576 -43.77 28.98 31.06
CA ALA A 576 -43.43 29.46 29.72
C ALA A 576 -44.38 28.92 28.64
N SER A 577 -44.69 27.63 28.63
CA SER A 577 -45.66 27.01 27.70
C SER A 577 -47.06 27.54 27.88
N ASN A 578 -47.52 27.80 29.10
CA ASN A 578 -48.83 28.41 29.37
C ASN A 578 -48.90 29.86 28.92
N SER A 579 -47.80 30.63 29.02
CA SER A 579 -47.73 32.01 28.55
C SER A 579 -47.68 32.12 27.04
N LEU A 580 -46.94 31.23 26.34
CA LEU A 580 -46.76 31.26 24.89
C LEU A 580 -47.88 30.55 24.11
N ASN A 581 -48.43 29.44 24.64
CA ASN A 581 -49.48 28.59 24.02
C ASN A 581 -49.31 28.38 22.52
N LEU A 582 -48.05 28.13 22.10
CA LEU A 582 -47.60 28.12 20.69
C LEU A 582 -48.32 27.09 19.83
N GLY A 583 -48.40 25.82 20.28
CA GLY A 583 -49.00 24.75 19.50
C GLY A 583 -50.44 24.94 19.08
N ARG A 584 -51.19 25.76 19.85
CA ARG A 584 -52.62 26.12 19.53
C ARG A 584 -52.78 27.46 18.82
N GLN A 585 -51.85 28.36 19.02
CA GLN A 585 -51.94 29.73 18.50
C GLN A 585 -51.27 29.90 17.16
N TRP A 586 -50.08 29.29 16.95
CA TRP A 586 -49.23 29.48 15.80
C TRP A 586 -49.93 29.32 14.44
N PRO A 587 -50.70 28.23 14.18
CA PRO A 587 -51.40 28.12 12.92
C PRO A 587 -52.51 29.16 12.65
N LYS A 588 -52.90 29.93 13.69
CA LYS A 588 -53.98 30.90 13.62
C LYS A 588 -53.47 32.33 13.54
N LEU A 589 -52.17 32.53 13.71
CA LEU A 589 -51.55 33.87 13.65
C LEU A 589 -51.42 34.33 12.20
N ASP A 590 -51.67 35.62 11.96
CA ASP A 590 -51.23 36.24 10.71
C ASP A 590 -49.72 36.44 10.67
N GLU A 591 -49.18 36.75 9.52
CA GLU A 591 -47.73 36.85 9.28
C GLU A 591 -47.02 37.81 10.27
N GLN A 592 -47.59 39.00 10.49
CA GLN A 592 -47.00 39.98 11.41
C GLN A 592 -47.03 39.47 12.84
N SER A 593 -48.11 38.81 13.23
CA SER A 593 -48.25 38.22 14.56
C SER A 593 -47.28 37.08 14.79
N LYS A 594 -46.98 36.27 13.76
CA LYS A 594 -45.95 35.23 13.84
C LYS A 594 -44.55 35.84 14.04
N ILE A 595 -44.19 36.88 13.30
CA ILE A 595 -42.93 37.60 13.48
C ILE A 595 -42.79 38.17 14.88
N ASP A 596 -43.86 38.85 15.39
CA ASP A 596 -43.85 39.46 16.73
C ASP A 596 -43.79 38.39 17.83
N LYS A 597 -44.44 37.26 17.63
CA LYS A 597 -44.36 36.11 18.55
C LYS A 597 -42.97 35.45 18.54
N THR A 598 -42.33 35.30 17.38
CA THR A 598 -40.92 34.83 17.29
C THR A 598 -39.99 35.78 18.04
N ARG A 599 -40.22 37.08 17.95
CA ARG A 599 -39.46 38.08 18.73
C ARG A 599 -39.65 37.93 20.22
N GLU A 600 -40.90 37.70 20.69
CA GLU A 600 -41.21 37.42 22.07
C GLU A 600 -40.47 36.15 22.55
N CYS A 601 -40.49 35.10 21.76
CA CYS A 601 -39.74 33.88 22.05
C CYS A 601 -38.22 34.14 22.11
N PHE A 602 -37.66 34.93 21.22
CA PHE A 602 -36.27 35.33 21.24
C PHE A 602 -35.88 36.08 22.53
N GLU A 603 -36.73 37.00 23.02
CA GLU A 603 -36.47 37.69 24.27
C GLU A 603 -36.48 36.74 25.48
N LEU A 604 -37.41 35.78 25.52
CA LEU A 604 -37.48 34.76 26.57
C LEU A 604 -36.28 33.80 26.50
N TYR A 605 -35.84 33.44 25.29
CA TYR A 605 -34.62 32.65 25.06
C TYR A 605 -33.36 33.36 25.57
N LEU A 606 -33.24 34.69 25.33
CA LEU A 606 -32.11 35.47 25.85
C LEU A 606 -32.13 35.59 27.38
N GLN A 607 -33.30 35.53 28.01
CA GLN A 607 -33.49 35.53 29.46
C GLN A 607 -33.27 34.14 30.07
N GLN A 608 -33.04 33.11 29.25
CA GLN A 608 -32.95 31.71 29.63
C GLN A 608 -34.24 31.15 30.29
N GLU A 609 -35.39 31.76 29.95
CA GLU A 609 -36.70 31.30 30.42
C GLU A 609 -37.23 30.14 29.55
N ILE A 610 -36.81 30.04 28.31
CA ILE A 610 -37.15 28.96 27.37
C ILE A 610 -35.92 28.52 26.60
N ASP A 611 -35.93 27.25 26.17
CA ASP A 611 -34.94 26.70 25.24
C ASP A 611 -35.48 26.61 23.82
N ALA A 612 -34.61 26.46 22.83
CA ALA A 612 -35.00 26.27 21.44
C ALA A 612 -35.92 25.04 21.26
N THR A 613 -35.69 23.98 22.04
CA THR A 613 -36.53 22.77 22.09
C THR A 613 -37.95 22.97 22.58
N ASP A 614 -38.24 24.10 23.25
CA ASP A 614 -39.61 24.48 23.67
C ASP A 614 -40.40 25.10 22.52
N LEU A 615 -39.79 25.34 21.38
CA LEU A 615 -40.28 26.14 20.25
C LEU A 615 -40.53 25.30 18.97
N ASP A 616 -40.76 24.01 19.09
CA ASP A 616 -40.98 23.06 17.96
C ASP A 616 -42.12 23.48 17.00
N ALA A 617 -43.05 24.30 17.47
CA ALA A 617 -44.16 24.77 16.67
C ALA A 617 -43.86 26.02 15.81
N ILE A 618 -42.67 26.61 15.94
CA ILE A 618 -42.28 27.80 15.20
C ILE A 618 -41.83 27.44 13.79
N GLU A 619 -42.51 28.05 12.81
CA GLU A 619 -42.00 28.13 11.45
C GLU A 619 -41.24 29.45 11.26
N VAL A 620 -40.27 29.48 10.38
CA VAL A 620 -39.51 30.69 10.06
C VAL A 620 -39.89 31.23 8.69
N LEU A 621 -39.95 32.55 8.61
CA LEU A 621 -40.24 33.27 7.36
C LEU A 621 -38.98 33.32 6.51
N THR A 622 -39.12 32.95 5.23
CA THR A 622 -38.06 33.09 4.24
C THR A 622 -38.18 34.38 3.44
N LYS A 623 -37.12 34.79 2.77
CA LYS A 623 -37.14 35.94 1.86
C LYS A 623 -38.12 35.77 0.69
N ASN A 624 -38.46 34.52 0.37
CA ASN A 624 -39.46 34.18 -0.65
C ASN A 624 -40.91 34.37 -0.15
N GLY A 625 -41.11 34.73 1.12
CA GLY A 625 -42.41 34.91 1.74
C GLY A 625 -43.07 33.61 2.20
N GLU A 626 -42.33 32.50 2.25
CA GLU A 626 -42.81 31.21 2.73
C GLU A 626 -42.49 31.00 4.20
N TRP A 627 -43.37 30.30 4.91
CA TRP A 627 -43.17 29.86 6.29
C TRP A 627 -42.77 28.40 6.27
N LEU A 628 -41.55 28.10 6.73
CA LEU A 628 -40.98 26.77 6.70
C LEU A 628 -40.43 26.32 8.07
N SER A 629 -40.25 25.03 8.24
CA SER A 629 -39.49 24.51 9.39
C SER A 629 -38.09 25.14 9.44
N PRO A 630 -37.58 25.51 10.62
CA PRO A 630 -36.24 26.10 10.76
C PRO A 630 -35.14 25.31 10.04
N SER A 631 -35.17 23.96 10.09
CA SER A 631 -34.21 23.06 9.45
C SER A 631 -34.21 23.14 7.92
N SER A 632 -35.24 23.69 7.31
CA SER A 632 -35.34 23.87 5.86
C SER A 632 -34.83 25.24 5.38
N ALA A 633 -34.54 26.16 6.29
CA ALA A 633 -34.08 27.51 5.97
C ALA A 633 -32.56 27.65 6.11
N ILE A 634 -31.99 28.54 5.31
CA ILE A 634 -30.56 28.88 5.29
C ILE A 634 -30.39 30.32 5.74
N PHE A 635 -29.28 30.61 6.45
CA PHE A 635 -29.00 31.99 6.85
C PHE A 635 -28.82 32.92 5.65
N SER A 636 -29.56 34.01 5.63
CA SER A 636 -29.35 35.12 4.70
C SER A 636 -28.12 35.93 5.10
N HIS A 637 -27.65 36.78 4.19
CA HIS A 637 -26.48 37.62 4.40
C HIS A 637 -26.55 38.50 5.67
N GLU A 638 -27.72 38.92 6.07
CA GLU A 638 -27.92 39.75 7.24
C GLU A 638 -27.55 39.05 8.56
N TYR A 639 -27.72 37.72 8.61
CA TYR A 639 -27.37 36.91 9.79
C TYR A 639 -25.95 36.32 9.69
N ASN A 640 -25.47 36.13 8.49
CA ASN A 640 -24.16 35.51 8.26
C ASN A 640 -23.34 36.28 7.21
N PRO A 641 -22.81 37.47 7.54
CA PRO A 641 -22.10 38.33 6.59
C PRO A 641 -20.73 37.75 6.13
N GLU A 642 -20.18 36.78 6.86
CA GLU A 642 -18.93 36.10 6.49
C GLU A 642 -19.15 35.12 5.34
N HIS A 643 -20.29 34.39 5.36
CA HIS A 643 -20.68 33.48 4.28
C HIS A 643 -21.69 34.21 3.36
N ARG A 644 -21.29 34.47 2.15
CA ARG A 644 -22.08 35.21 1.17
C ARG A 644 -22.87 34.28 0.23
N ILE A 645 -23.38 33.16 0.73
CA ILE A 645 -24.08 32.13 -0.06
C ILE A 645 -25.24 32.77 -0.84
N GLU A 646 -25.98 33.71 -0.22
CA GLU A 646 -27.09 34.42 -0.88
C GLU A 646 -26.58 35.23 -2.06
N GLN A 647 -25.52 36.04 -1.89
CA GLN A 647 -24.91 36.82 -2.96
C GLN A 647 -24.35 35.97 -4.07
N LEU A 648 -23.77 34.82 -3.70
CA LEU A 648 -23.28 33.85 -4.66
C LEU A 648 -24.41 33.18 -5.45
N HIS A 649 -25.56 32.96 -4.80
CA HIS A 649 -26.78 32.51 -5.47
C HIS A 649 -27.31 33.56 -6.46
N GLU A 650 -27.41 34.82 -6.04
CA GLU A 650 -27.81 35.93 -6.90
C GLU A 650 -26.92 36.10 -8.12
N SER A 651 -25.61 35.83 -7.95
CA SER A 651 -24.64 35.81 -9.08
C SER A 651 -24.70 34.55 -9.92
N GLY A 652 -25.56 33.57 -9.55
CA GLY A 652 -25.74 32.31 -10.24
C GLY A 652 -24.64 31.27 -10.01
N LEU A 653 -23.78 31.45 -8.99
CA LEU A 653 -22.74 30.47 -8.63
C LEU A 653 -23.25 29.34 -7.72
N VAL A 654 -24.41 29.55 -7.07
CA VAL A 654 -25.09 28.51 -6.27
C VAL A 654 -26.31 28.06 -7.06
N PRO A 655 -26.37 26.79 -7.47
CA PRO A 655 -27.53 26.25 -8.19
C PRO A 655 -28.73 26.00 -7.25
N GLY A 656 -29.91 25.89 -7.82
CA GLY A 656 -31.13 25.62 -7.06
C GLY A 656 -31.84 26.90 -6.61
N ASN A 657 -32.78 26.75 -5.68
CA ASN A 657 -33.56 27.88 -5.12
C ASN A 657 -33.60 27.78 -3.58
N PRO A 658 -32.48 28.08 -2.91
CA PRO A 658 -32.39 27.96 -1.46
C PRO A 658 -33.30 28.96 -0.76
N ASP A 659 -33.93 28.54 0.34
CA ASP A 659 -34.86 29.32 1.14
C ASP A 659 -34.10 30.12 2.21
N PHE A 660 -33.76 31.36 1.89
CA PHE A 660 -33.03 32.23 2.81
C PHE A 660 -33.93 32.81 3.89
N LEU A 661 -33.46 32.77 5.15
CA LEU A 661 -34.16 33.34 6.30
C LEU A 661 -34.42 34.83 6.10
N SER A 662 -35.65 35.30 6.37
CA SER A 662 -36.03 36.70 6.25
C SER A 662 -35.35 37.57 7.31
N SER A 663 -34.91 38.75 6.92
CA SER A 663 -34.37 39.76 7.83
C SER A 663 -35.44 40.55 8.62
N GLU A 664 -36.74 40.29 8.39
CA GLU A 664 -37.83 40.97 9.08
C GLU A 664 -37.85 40.80 10.58
N TYR A 665 -37.21 39.77 11.10
CA TYR A 665 -37.03 39.58 12.56
C TYR A 665 -36.12 40.63 13.19
N LEU A 666 -35.12 41.14 12.44
CA LEU A 666 -34.12 42.08 12.94
C LEU A 666 -34.69 43.51 13.09
N ARG A 667 -34.32 44.17 14.21
CA ARG A 667 -34.55 45.62 14.41
C ARG A 667 -33.20 46.34 14.34
N SER A 668 -33.19 47.60 14.08
CA SER A 668 -32.00 48.44 13.92
C SER A 668 -31.06 48.47 15.14
N SER A 669 -31.53 48.05 16.31
CA SER A 669 -30.78 47.99 17.57
C SER A 669 -30.32 46.59 17.96
N ASP A 670 -30.67 45.56 17.17
CA ASP A 670 -30.55 44.18 17.58
C ASP A 670 -29.11 43.67 17.42
N GLN A 671 -28.72 42.76 18.31
CA GLN A 671 -27.47 42.03 18.20
C GLN A 671 -27.65 40.82 17.25
N VAL A 672 -27.27 40.98 16.02
CA VAL A 672 -27.42 39.94 14.96
C VAL A 672 -26.83 38.61 15.36
N SER A 673 -25.71 38.61 16.09
CA SER A 673 -25.05 37.36 16.56
C SER A 673 -25.91 36.54 17.53
N GLN A 674 -26.78 37.24 18.33
CA GLN A 674 -27.71 36.55 19.25
C GLN A 674 -28.88 35.95 18.48
N TRP A 675 -29.45 36.70 17.52
CA TRP A 675 -30.46 36.18 16.62
C TRP A 675 -29.96 34.99 15.79
N ARG A 676 -28.75 35.08 15.29
CA ARG A 676 -28.12 33.96 14.58
C ARG A 676 -28.06 32.73 15.45
N ARG A 677 -27.59 32.86 16.70
CA ARG A 677 -27.49 31.72 17.64
C ARG A 677 -28.88 31.14 17.94
N PHE A 678 -29.87 31.99 18.17
CA PHE A 678 -31.26 31.57 18.40
C PHE A 678 -31.80 30.73 17.23
N PHE A 679 -31.66 31.21 16.00
CA PHE A 679 -32.09 30.47 14.83
C PHE A 679 -31.22 29.22 14.54
N GLU A 680 -29.93 29.23 14.86
CA GLU A 680 -29.05 28.08 14.78
C GLU A 680 -29.50 27.00 15.77
N ASP A 681 -29.86 27.38 16.98
CA ASP A 681 -30.39 26.47 18.01
C ASP A 681 -31.81 25.95 17.65
N LEU A 682 -32.59 26.69 16.88
CA LEU A 682 -33.85 26.22 16.28
C LEU A 682 -33.67 25.29 15.09
N GLY A 683 -32.46 25.17 14.58
CA GLY A 683 -32.11 24.25 13.50
C GLY A 683 -31.93 24.90 12.13
N VAL A 684 -31.88 26.20 11.97
CA VAL A 684 -31.51 26.85 10.71
C VAL A 684 -30.10 26.49 10.35
N ASP A 685 -29.83 26.22 9.09
CA ASP A 685 -28.57 25.62 8.55
C ASP A 685 -28.30 24.18 8.97
N SER A 686 -29.14 23.53 9.78
CA SER A 686 -28.85 22.16 10.27
C SER A 686 -28.74 21.10 9.15
N ASN A 687 -29.51 21.30 8.07
CA ASN A 687 -29.53 20.44 6.89
C ASN A 687 -28.64 20.97 5.76
N LEU A 688 -27.82 22.01 6.00
CA LEU A 688 -26.96 22.59 5.00
C LEU A 688 -25.70 21.73 4.81
N ASP A 689 -25.62 20.98 3.71
CA ASP A 689 -24.39 20.30 3.31
C ASP A 689 -23.37 21.30 2.74
N LYS A 690 -22.61 21.92 3.63
CA LYS A 690 -21.56 22.90 3.26
C LYS A 690 -20.53 22.32 2.30
N THR A 691 -20.25 21.02 2.36
CA THR A 691 -19.28 20.37 1.48
C THR A 691 -19.78 20.37 0.04
N THR A 692 -21.06 20.02 -0.16
CA THR A 692 -21.68 20.04 -1.47
C THR A 692 -21.72 21.46 -2.05
N PHE A 693 -22.02 22.49 -1.24
CA PHE A 693 -21.99 23.88 -1.70
C PHE A 693 -20.58 24.33 -2.11
N VAL A 694 -19.58 24.02 -1.30
CA VAL A 694 -18.16 24.33 -1.60
C VAL A 694 -17.74 23.73 -2.93
N GLU A 695 -18.07 22.46 -3.17
CA GLU A 695 -17.76 21.78 -4.42
C GLU A 695 -18.49 22.38 -5.62
N GLN A 696 -19.79 22.63 -5.49
CA GLN A 696 -20.59 23.21 -6.57
C GLN A 696 -20.14 24.62 -6.96
N ILE A 697 -19.89 25.49 -5.97
CA ILE A 697 -19.36 26.84 -6.21
C ILE A 697 -17.98 26.78 -6.87
N ALA A 698 -17.12 25.83 -6.47
CA ALA A 698 -15.82 25.69 -7.06
C ALA A 698 -15.89 25.30 -8.55
N VAL A 699 -16.74 24.33 -8.87
CA VAL A 699 -16.94 23.87 -10.25
C VAL A 699 -17.53 24.98 -11.11
N GLU A 700 -18.56 25.69 -10.62
CA GLU A 700 -19.18 26.79 -11.34
C GLU A 700 -18.22 27.99 -11.53
N THR A 701 -17.41 28.29 -10.51
CA THR A 701 -16.32 29.29 -10.62
C THR A 701 -15.31 28.90 -11.70
N ALA A 702 -14.94 27.64 -11.77
CA ALA A 702 -14.01 27.14 -12.78
C ALA A 702 -14.60 27.20 -14.20
N LEU A 703 -15.87 26.84 -14.36
CA LEU A 703 -16.57 26.97 -15.66
C LEU A 703 -16.60 28.43 -16.15
N ARG A 704 -16.99 29.37 -15.28
CA ARG A 704 -16.99 30.81 -15.61
C ARG A 704 -15.61 31.35 -15.92
N PHE A 705 -14.59 30.89 -15.19
CA PHE A 705 -13.22 31.26 -15.50
C PHE A 705 -12.84 30.82 -16.92
N GLU A 706 -13.11 29.59 -17.32
CA GLU A 706 -12.86 29.11 -18.67
C GLU A 706 -13.61 29.94 -19.73
N GLU A 707 -14.88 30.29 -19.48
CA GLU A 707 -15.67 31.15 -20.35
C GLU A 707 -15.05 32.56 -20.49
N THR A 708 -14.57 33.18 -19.39
CA THR A 708 -13.89 34.49 -19.44
C THR A 708 -12.58 34.42 -20.21
N GLN A 709 -11.93 33.26 -20.28
CA GLN A 709 -10.76 33.02 -21.11
C GLN A 709 -11.12 32.71 -22.58
N GLY A 710 -12.41 32.73 -22.94
CA GLY A 710 -12.90 32.43 -24.28
C GLY A 710 -12.87 30.96 -24.64
N ARG A 711 -12.84 30.06 -23.65
CA ARG A 711 -12.81 28.61 -23.87
C ARG A 711 -14.15 27.99 -23.49
N GLU A 712 -14.59 27.00 -24.27
CA GLU A 712 -15.81 26.25 -23.99
C GLU A 712 -15.46 25.07 -23.06
N ALA A 713 -15.98 25.11 -21.84
CA ALA A 713 -15.75 24.09 -20.81
C ALA A 713 -17.04 23.32 -20.50
N LYS A 714 -16.90 22.05 -20.19
CA LYS A 714 -17.99 21.16 -19.80
C LYS A 714 -17.64 20.40 -18.52
N ALA A 715 -18.55 20.44 -17.55
CA ALA A 715 -18.43 19.60 -16.37
C ALA A 715 -18.82 18.16 -16.67
N LEU A 716 -18.05 17.22 -16.11
CA LEU A 716 -18.39 15.79 -16.17
C LEU A 716 -19.48 15.46 -15.15
N PRO A 717 -20.42 14.57 -15.48
CA PRO A 717 -21.39 14.06 -14.52
C PRO A 717 -20.69 13.31 -13.37
N ARG A 718 -21.16 13.48 -12.14
CA ARG A 718 -20.58 12.88 -10.92
C ARG A 718 -20.40 11.34 -10.98
N HIS A 719 -21.17 10.63 -11.77
CA HIS A 719 -21.05 9.17 -11.98
C HIS A 719 -20.04 8.78 -13.05
N GLU A 720 -19.42 9.73 -13.74
CA GLU A 720 -18.32 9.55 -14.69
C GLU A 720 -16.95 9.97 -14.11
N GLU A 721 -16.82 10.18 -12.81
CA GLU A 721 -15.56 10.43 -12.07
C GLU A 721 -14.46 9.33 -12.27
N VAL A 722 -14.74 8.38 -13.16
CA VAL A 722 -13.81 7.34 -13.60
C VAL A 722 -12.55 7.92 -14.27
N GLU A 723 -12.63 9.15 -14.76
CA GLU A 723 -11.59 9.77 -15.59
C GLU A 723 -10.48 10.50 -14.79
N GLY A 724 -10.72 10.82 -13.50
CA GLY A 724 -9.73 11.49 -12.63
C GLY A 724 -9.56 12.98 -12.88
N TYR A 725 -10.64 13.67 -13.31
CA TYR A 725 -10.77 15.13 -13.43
C TYR A 725 -12.25 15.54 -13.50
N ASP A 726 -12.54 16.82 -13.29
CA ASP A 726 -13.91 17.34 -13.15
C ASP A 726 -14.44 18.06 -14.40
N LEU A 727 -13.56 18.70 -15.17
CA LEU A 727 -13.95 19.49 -16.36
C LEU A 727 -13.08 19.15 -17.57
N GLU A 728 -13.70 19.27 -18.77
CA GLU A 728 -13.01 19.32 -20.05
C GLU A 728 -13.15 20.69 -20.70
N SER A 729 -12.05 21.25 -21.21
CA SER A 729 -12.04 22.55 -21.88
C SER A 729 -10.99 22.58 -23.02
N GLU A 730 -11.41 22.53 -24.26
CA GLU A 730 -10.56 22.68 -25.48
C GLU A 730 -9.24 21.89 -25.45
N GLY A 731 -9.29 20.61 -25.04
CA GLY A 731 -8.12 19.72 -24.93
C GLY A 731 -7.39 19.81 -23.59
N ARG A 732 -7.89 20.58 -22.64
CA ARG A 732 -7.46 20.65 -21.27
C ARG A 732 -8.33 19.72 -20.42
N VAL A 733 -7.73 19.00 -19.50
CA VAL A 733 -8.42 18.24 -18.46
C VAL A 733 -8.16 18.93 -17.12
N ILE A 734 -9.21 19.26 -16.41
CA ILE A 734 -9.12 20.16 -15.25
C ILE A 734 -9.73 19.47 -14.04
N GLU A 735 -8.93 19.30 -13.00
CA GLU A 735 -9.36 18.90 -11.67
C GLU A 735 -9.65 20.14 -10.85
N VAL A 736 -10.80 20.20 -10.19
CA VAL A 736 -11.23 21.35 -9.40
C VAL A 736 -11.26 20.97 -7.91
N LYS A 737 -10.61 21.75 -7.08
CA LYS A 737 -10.64 21.60 -5.62
C LYS A 737 -11.19 22.87 -4.97
N GLY A 738 -12.33 22.73 -4.32
CA GLY A 738 -12.95 23.81 -3.55
C GLY A 738 -12.54 23.80 -2.09
N SER A 739 -12.41 24.98 -1.49
CA SER A 739 -12.22 25.16 -0.06
C SER A 739 -12.74 26.52 0.40
N ASP A 740 -13.40 26.58 1.54
CA ASP A 740 -13.77 27.85 2.16
C ASP A 740 -12.61 28.51 2.94
N SER A 741 -11.47 27.84 3.06
CA SER A 741 -10.26 28.41 3.67
C SER A 741 -9.57 29.38 2.74
N SER A 742 -8.98 30.43 3.31
CA SER A 742 -8.09 31.35 2.58
C SER A 742 -6.72 30.73 2.27
N SER A 743 -6.33 29.68 3.00
CA SER A 743 -5.09 28.92 2.85
C SER A 743 -5.39 27.42 2.81
N PRO A 744 -6.00 26.91 1.70
CA PRO A 744 -6.41 25.54 1.62
C PRO A 744 -5.24 24.57 1.50
N SER A 745 -5.40 23.38 2.06
CA SER A 745 -4.59 22.22 1.78
C SER A 745 -5.43 21.26 0.95
N VAL A 746 -4.97 20.89 -0.24
CA VAL A 746 -5.73 20.03 -1.15
C VAL A 746 -5.04 18.67 -1.32
N ARG A 747 -5.85 17.62 -1.55
CA ARG A 747 -5.38 16.27 -1.80
C ARG A 747 -5.87 15.80 -3.15
N LEU A 748 -4.99 15.14 -3.89
CA LEU A 748 -5.37 14.41 -5.10
C LEU A 748 -5.55 12.93 -4.75
N THR A 749 -6.60 12.33 -5.28
CA THR A 749 -6.79 10.88 -5.21
C THR A 749 -5.75 10.17 -6.09
N THR A 750 -5.56 8.88 -5.89
CA THR A 750 -4.66 8.08 -6.71
C THR A 750 -5.02 8.14 -8.20
N LYS A 751 -6.32 8.18 -8.53
CA LYS A 751 -6.80 8.31 -9.92
C LYS A 751 -6.44 9.67 -10.52
N GLN A 752 -6.70 10.75 -9.80
CA GLN A 752 -6.36 12.13 -10.21
C GLN A 752 -4.86 12.29 -10.42
N PHE A 753 -4.05 11.74 -9.52
CA PHE A 753 -2.60 11.76 -9.64
C PHE A 753 -2.07 10.88 -10.78
N SER A 754 -2.71 9.74 -11.06
CA SER A 754 -2.38 8.91 -12.21
C SER A 754 -2.71 9.61 -13.51
N ARG A 755 -3.88 10.30 -13.59
CA ARG A 755 -4.27 11.09 -14.76
C ARG A 755 -3.30 12.26 -14.98
N LEU A 756 -2.94 12.98 -13.93
CA LEU A 756 -1.92 14.04 -13.97
C LEU A 756 -0.60 13.53 -14.55
N LYS A 757 -0.13 12.34 -14.15
CA LYS A 757 1.10 11.75 -14.67
C LYS A 757 1.00 11.36 -16.15
N SER A 758 -0.14 10.84 -16.59
CA SER A 758 -0.34 10.34 -17.95
C SER A 758 -0.59 11.44 -18.96
N ASP A 759 -1.11 12.61 -18.53
CA ASP A 759 -1.52 13.71 -19.40
C ASP A 759 -0.99 15.07 -18.90
N ARG A 760 0.26 15.08 -18.49
CA ARG A 760 0.94 16.19 -17.81
C ARG A 760 0.78 17.55 -18.51
N ASP A 761 0.83 17.56 -19.84
CA ASP A 761 0.85 18.79 -20.62
C ASP A 761 -0.55 19.42 -20.74
N ASN A 762 -1.60 18.61 -20.64
CA ASN A 762 -2.99 19.04 -20.77
C ASN A 762 -3.75 19.06 -19.44
N TYR A 763 -3.14 18.57 -18.36
CA TYR A 763 -3.74 18.54 -17.04
C TYR A 763 -3.56 19.86 -16.30
N TYR A 764 -4.64 20.34 -15.68
CA TYR A 764 -4.68 21.56 -14.87
C TYR A 764 -5.34 21.25 -13.54
N LEU A 765 -4.80 21.79 -12.47
CA LEU A 765 -5.41 21.77 -11.14
C LEU A 765 -5.91 23.18 -10.83
N TYR A 766 -7.23 23.32 -10.66
CA TYR A 766 -7.87 24.55 -10.25
C TYR A 766 -8.20 24.46 -8.79
N ILE A 767 -7.71 25.41 -7.99
CA ILE A 767 -7.99 25.50 -6.56
C ILE A 767 -8.81 26.77 -6.33
N VAL A 768 -10.07 26.57 -5.90
CA VAL A 768 -10.98 27.66 -5.58
C VAL A 768 -11.02 27.80 -4.06
N ARG A 769 -10.51 28.92 -3.56
CA ARG A 769 -10.48 29.25 -2.13
C ARG A 769 -11.56 30.29 -1.76
N ASN A 770 -11.88 30.41 -0.47
CA ASN A 770 -12.92 31.31 0.05
C ASN A 770 -14.27 31.11 -0.65
N THR A 771 -14.63 29.86 -0.91
CA THR A 771 -15.77 29.50 -1.77
C THR A 771 -17.08 30.05 -1.28
N LEU A 772 -17.34 30.09 0.04
CA LEU A 772 -18.59 30.55 0.63
C LEU A 772 -18.63 32.07 0.85
N SER A 773 -17.52 32.78 0.58
CA SER A 773 -17.48 34.25 0.79
C SER A 773 -17.12 35.01 -0.48
N ARG A 774 -15.92 34.86 -0.98
CA ARG A 774 -15.42 35.51 -2.18
C ARG A 774 -14.52 34.52 -2.95
N PRO A 775 -15.11 33.69 -3.82
CA PRO A 775 -14.38 32.66 -4.53
C PRO A 775 -13.21 33.24 -5.33
N ARG A 776 -12.03 32.67 -5.17
CA ARG A 776 -10.84 33.00 -5.92
C ARG A 776 -10.21 31.73 -6.47
N LEU A 777 -9.96 31.72 -7.77
CA LEU A 777 -9.41 30.59 -8.47
C LEU A 777 -7.91 30.75 -8.67
N VAL A 778 -7.17 29.69 -8.36
CA VAL A 778 -5.75 29.54 -8.65
C VAL A 778 -5.60 28.44 -9.68
N GLU A 779 -5.05 28.78 -10.83
CA GLU A 779 -4.73 27.83 -11.92
C GLU A 779 -3.31 27.29 -11.77
N ILE A 780 -3.15 25.99 -11.83
CA ILE A 780 -1.84 25.32 -11.75
C ILE A 780 -1.73 24.31 -12.89
N LYS A 781 -0.70 24.44 -13.73
CA LYS A 781 -0.42 23.45 -14.79
C LYS A 781 0.11 22.16 -14.20
N GLY A 782 -0.22 21.03 -14.81
CA GLY A 782 0.18 19.70 -14.36
C GLY A 782 1.70 19.54 -14.21
N GLU A 783 2.50 20.19 -15.06
CA GLU A 783 3.97 20.19 -14.91
C GLU A 783 4.44 20.79 -13.58
N ASN A 784 3.79 21.86 -13.12
CA ASN A 784 4.13 22.55 -11.86
C ASN A 784 3.64 21.77 -10.63
N VAL A 785 2.54 21.02 -10.75
CA VAL A 785 2.03 20.15 -9.68
C VAL A 785 3.00 19.01 -9.36
N LEU A 786 3.68 18.47 -10.37
CA LEU A 786 4.64 17.37 -10.22
C LEU A 786 5.99 17.78 -9.62
N ASP A 787 6.31 19.06 -9.63
CA ASP A 787 7.56 19.61 -9.08
C ASP A 787 7.51 19.82 -7.54
N VAL A 788 6.35 19.65 -6.93
CA VAL A 788 6.17 19.72 -5.47
C VAL A 788 6.56 18.40 -4.81
N ASP A 789 7.32 18.48 -3.73
CA ASP A 789 7.94 17.33 -3.04
C ASP A 789 6.86 16.34 -2.52
N ARG A 790 6.97 15.14 -2.91
CA ARG A 790 6.36 13.81 -2.62
C ARG A 790 5.15 13.64 -1.66
N SER A 791 4.41 14.67 -1.27
CA SER A 791 3.13 14.49 -0.61
C SER A 791 1.98 14.76 -1.57
N ILE A 792 0.96 13.91 -1.56
CA ILE A 792 -0.30 14.09 -2.31
C ILE A 792 -1.09 15.31 -1.78
N GLN A 793 -0.54 16.04 -0.83
CA GLN A 793 -1.13 17.21 -0.18
C GLN A 793 -0.29 18.45 -0.50
N ILE A 794 -0.90 19.46 -1.11
CA ILE A 794 -0.28 20.73 -1.47
C ILE A 794 -0.81 21.80 -0.51
N ASN A 795 0.10 22.47 0.21
CA ASN A 795 -0.24 23.57 1.11
C ASN A 795 -0.32 24.92 0.36
N PHE A 796 -1.03 25.91 0.91
CA PHE A 796 -1.26 27.18 0.23
C PHE A 796 0.04 27.95 -0.08
N ASP A 797 1.04 27.91 0.79
CA ASP A 797 2.33 28.58 0.57
C ASP A 797 3.10 27.96 -0.63
N GLU A 798 2.94 26.64 -0.85
CA GLU A 798 3.48 25.94 -2.01
C GLU A 798 2.69 26.29 -3.27
N ILE A 799 1.36 26.45 -3.16
CA ILE A 799 0.47 26.89 -4.25
C ILE A 799 0.91 28.25 -4.78
N GLN A 800 1.18 29.22 -3.91
CA GLN A 800 1.64 30.56 -4.34
C GLN A 800 2.99 30.52 -5.05
N THR A 801 3.84 29.57 -4.73
CA THR A 801 5.18 29.43 -5.34
C THR A 801 5.10 28.86 -6.77
N ILE A 802 4.12 28.01 -7.05
CA ILE A 802 3.97 27.28 -8.33
C ILE A 802 2.86 27.82 -9.24
N SER A 803 2.02 28.72 -8.73
CA SER A 803 0.95 29.36 -9.51
C SER A 803 1.50 30.56 -10.28
N GLU A 804 1.12 30.68 -11.55
CA GLU A 804 1.46 31.84 -12.38
C GLU A 804 0.56 33.03 -12.06
N ASN A 805 -0.72 32.80 -11.72
CA ASN A 805 -1.70 33.85 -11.49
C ASN A 805 -2.82 33.41 -10.55
N GLU A 806 -3.45 34.37 -9.90
CA GLU A 806 -4.67 34.20 -9.12
C GLU A 806 -5.77 35.12 -9.70
N TYR A 807 -6.97 34.59 -9.86
CA TYR A 807 -8.08 35.30 -10.51
C TYR A 807 -9.25 35.49 -9.56
N GLU A 808 -9.88 36.69 -9.62
CA GLU A 808 -11.16 37.00 -9.02
C GLU A 808 -12.24 36.88 -10.13
N VAL A 809 -13.20 35.98 -9.96
CA VAL A 809 -14.16 35.59 -11.01
C VAL A 809 -15.54 36.27 -10.81
N ILE A 810 -15.71 37.04 -9.72
CA ILE A 810 -16.95 37.78 -9.41
C ILE A 810 -16.66 39.26 -9.35
#